data_9364dbfb06b743a7fe4420c230334322
#
_entry.id   9364dbfb06b743a7fe4420c230334322
#
_cell.length_a   1.000
_cell.length_b   1.000
_cell.length_c   1.000
_cell.angle_alpha   90.00
_cell.angle_beta   90.00
_cell.angle_gamma   90.00
#
_symmetry.space_group_name_H-M   'P 1'
#
loop_
_entity.id
_entity.type
_entity.pdbx_description
1 polymer ?
#
loop_
_entity_poly.entity_id
_entity_poly.type
_entity_poly.pdbx_seq_one_letter_code
_entity_poly.pdbx_strand_id
1 'polypeptide(L)'
;MEQKEKEFHAINLSDLDTTVNPADNFYQFATGGWQKNNPLPDEESRFGAFDLLAKETNQKVNDLITGLSEKENPVNSIEWKIETFYSMGMDTIKINKDKMAPVQELLDDIKNIKTKEDVLNEIVKLHKLGIPTCFALFGAADREDSNMEIAYLYQGGLGLPNRDYYTSDDARSVEIRTEYLKHVTKMFVIAGLEEDKEKLAAKKIFDFEYKLANKSMTNLELRDPFATTNRMTIKELNNLSPDFNFQTYFNLVGLPVVGTINVSQPDFFKEFSKVYKSTDIEIWKLYFQWNVINYSAQFLHSEICDADWEFYGKFLTGALVQQPRWRKVVNKTNSCLGEAVGQIFVKEYFPPEAKQRMIDLVENLRFAFGERIKKLDWMSEETKVKALEKLAAINVKIGYPDKWRDYENLNIIDDYYLSNILRANEFEFIDMISKIGRPVDKTEWFMNPQTVNAYYSASMNEICFPAGILQPPFFYLEADDAVNYGAIGVVIGHEMTHGFDDKGRNYDKEGNLNDWWTEEDAKRFDEKSKILVERFDNILVLPDLFADGKLSLGENIADYGGLKISFDALMIAIADKKPEKIDGFTAEQRFYLSYAKIWGQNIRETEIRRRTKEDVHSLGEWRVNGQLPGISEFHEAFGIKEGDKMYLPTEKWASIW
;
A
#
# COMPACT_ATOMS: atom_id res chain seq x y z
N MET A 1 -47.61 18.64 12.83
CA MET A 1 -46.22 18.94 13.29
C MET A 1 -45.29 18.35 12.27
N GLU A 2 -44.81 19.17 11.38
CA GLU A 2 -43.76 18.79 10.42
C GLU A 2 -42.54 18.46 11.24
N GLN A 3 -42.08 17.18 11.17
CA GLN A 3 -40.74 16.83 11.56
C GLN A 3 -39.81 17.59 10.62
N LYS A 4 -39.13 18.64 11.10
CA LYS A 4 -37.94 19.16 10.44
C LYS A 4 -36.98 18.00 10.32
N GLU A 5 -36.74 17.51 9.10
CA GLU A 5 -35.63 16.67 8.80
C GLU A 5 -34.40 17.34 9.43
N LYS A 6 -33.68 16.61 10.27
CA LYS A 6 -32.42 17.10 10.82
C LYS A 6 -31.49 17.31 9.61
N GLU A 7 -31.18 18.56 9.35
CA GLU A 7 -30.22 18.93 8.31
C GLU A 7 -28.90 18.18 8.60
N PHE A 8 -28.44 17.37 7.64
CA PHE A 8 -27.25 16.57 7.80
C PHE A 8 -26.02 17.45 7.53
N HIS A 9 -25.21 17.68 8.57
CA HIS A 9 -23.98 18.47 8.48
C HIS A 9 -22.76 17.55 8.39
N ALA A 10 -22.18 17.36 7.19
CA ALA A 10 -21.02 16.52 6.97
C ALA A 10 -19.71 17.18 7.46
N ILE A 11 -19.63 18.51 7.46
CA ILE A 11 -18.53 19.26 8.04
C ILE A 11 -18.82 19.54 9.51
N ASN A 12 -17.97 18.97 10.37
CA ASN A 12 -18.07 19.26 11.81
C ASN A 12 -17.25 20.52 12.14
N LEU A 13 -17.92 21.60 12.53
CA LEU A 13 -17.28 22.87 12.87
C LEU A 13 -16.27 22.77 14.01
N SER A 14 -16.40 21.77 14.90
CA SER A 14 -15.43 21.53 15.98
C SER A 14 -14.09 20.95 15.47
N ASP A 15 -14.03 20.51 14.22
CA ASP A 15 -12.79 20.06 13.59
C ASP A 15 -11.89 21.23 13.16
N LEU A 16 -12.47 22.43 13.06
CA LEU A 16 -11.75 23.64 12.66
C LEU A 16 -11.01 24.28 13.84
N ASP A 17 -9.84 24.85 13.57
CA ASP A 17 -9.16 25.78 14.47
C ASP A 17 -9.34 27.22 13.96
N THR A 18 -10.43 27.87 14.41
CA THR A 18 -10.77 29.23 13.99
C THR A 18 -9.83 30.31 14.54
N THR A 19 -8.85 29.96 15.36
CA THR A 19 -7.79 30.88 15.83
C THR A 19 -6.69 31.03 14.81
N VAL A 20 -6.61 30.12 13.83
CA VAL A 20 -5.65 30.14 12.71
C VAL A 20 -6.28 30.80 11.49
N ASN A 21 -5.54 31.71 10.85
CA ASN A 21 -5.99 32.27 9.58
C ASN A 21 -5.78 31.23 8.45
N PRO A 22 -6.82 30.88 7.67
CA PRO A 22 -6.67 29.95 6.53
C PRO A 22 -5.64 30.40 5.49
N ALA A 23 -5.38 31.71 5.39
CA ALA A 23 -4.34 32.27 4.52
C ALA A 23 -2.91 32.06 5.04
N ASP A 24 -2.74 31.71 6.32
CA ASP A 24 -1.43 31.43 6.91
C ASP A 24 -1.12 29.92 6.96
N ASN A 25 -2.09 29.10 7.33
CA ASN A 25 -1.96 27.65 7.41
C ASN A 25 -3.33 27.00 7.27
N PHE A 26 -3.67 26.59 6.05
CA PHE A 26 -5.00 26.02 5.77
C PHE A 26 -5.21 24.64 6.42
N TYR A 27 -4.18 23.80 6.43
CA TYR A 27 -4.25 22.50 7.09
C TYR A 27 -4.60 22.64 8.59
N GLN A 28 -3.88 23.50 9.30
CA GLN A 28 -4.15 23.73 10.72
C GLN A 28 -5.53 24.36 10.96
N PHE A 29 -5.94 25.33 10.10
CA PHE A 29 -7.29 25.90 10.16
C PHE A 29 -8.37 24.83 10.01
N ALA A 30 -8.24 23.94 9.01
CA ALA A 30 -9.27 22.97 8.67
C ALA A 30 -9.28 21.74 9.59
N THR A 31 -8.15 21.39 10.22
CA THR A 31 -8.00 20.12 10.96
C THR A 31 -7.53 20.27 12.40
N GLY A 32 -7.15 21.47 12.84
CA GLY A 32 -6.54 21.69 14.16
C GLY A 32 -7.46 21.33 15.33
N GLY A 33 -8.77 21.59 15.20
CA GLY A 33 -9.76 21.15 16.16
C GLY A 33 -9.88 19.63 16.21
N TRP A 34 -9.91 18.97 15.04
CA TRP A 34 -9.93 17.50 14.96
C TRP A 34 -8.68 16.89 15.60
N GLN A 35 -7.49 17.41 15.28
CA GLN A 35 -6.23 16.94 15.85
C GLN A 35 -6.20 17.03 17.38
N LYS A 36 -6.73 18.13 17.93
CA LYS A 36 -6.84 18.34 19.37
C LYS A 36 -7.84 17.37 20.03
N ASN A 37 -8.96 17.11 19.36
CA ASN A 37 -10.04 16.25 19.89
C ASN A 37 -9.72 14.74 19.69
N ASN A 38 -8.78 14.40 18.80
CA ASN A 38 -8.38 13.03 18.50
C ASN A 38 -6.87 12.85 18.75
N PRO A 39 -6.43 12.86 20.01
CA PRO A 39 -5.02 12.67 20.33
C PRO A 39 -4.54 11.32 19.80
N LEU A 40 -3.26 11.27 19.44
CA LEU A 40 -2.63 10.06 18.91
C LEU A 40 -2.70 8.92 19.94
N PRO A 41 -3.39 7.80 19.63
CA PRO A 41 -3.45 6.66 20.54
C PRO A 41 -2.07 6.02 20.75
N ASP A 42 -1.87 5.42 21.93
CA ASP A 42 -0.59 4.82 22.28
C ASP A 42 -0.21 3.64 21.38
N GLU A 43 -1.19 2.91 20.86
CA GLU A 43 -1.00 1.78 19.95
C GLU A 43 -0.67 2.20 18.50
N GLU A 44 -0.76 3.50 18.17
CA GLU A 44 -0.55 3.99 16.81
C GLU A 44 0.72 4.84 16.70
N SER A 45 1.39 4.75 15.57
CA SER A 45 2.49 5.65 15.18
C SER A 45 1.96 6.89 14.44
N ARG A 46 0.80 6.73 13.81
CA ARG A 46 0.03 7.76 13.11
C ARG A 46 -1.46 7.51 13.35
N PHE A 47 -2.24 8.59 13.42
CA PHE A 47 -3.69 8.51 13.53
C PHE A 47 -4.33 9.67 12.78
N GLY A 48 -5.04 9.36 11.72
CA GLY A 48 -5.74 10.30 10.85
C GLY A 48 -7.08 9.76 10.36
N ALA A 49 -7.69 10.42 9.38
CA ALA A 49 -9.01 10.03 8.86
C ALA A 49 -9.02 8.61 8.29
N PHE A 50 -7.97 8.21 7.55
CA PHE A 50 -7.82 6.84 7.07
C PHE A 50 -7.69 5.81 8.19
N ASP A 51 -6.90 6.14 9.21
CA ASP A 51 -6.64 5.23 10.34
C ASP A 51 -7.88 5.07 11.21
N LEU A 52 -8.64 6.16 11.41
CA LEU A 52 -9.92 6.14 12.12
C LEU A 52 -10.93 5.25 11.39
N LEU A 53 -11.15 5.48 10.09
CA LEU A 53 -12.08 4.67 9.31
C LEU A 53 -11.64 3.20 9.23
N ALA A 54 -10.34 2.93 9.09
CA ALA A 54 -9.82 1.55 9.12
C ALA A 54 -10.06 0.87 10.48
N LYS A 55 -9.92 1.61 11.59
CA LYS A 55 -10.23 1.12 12.94
C LYS A 55 -11.73 0.81 13.10
N GLU A 56 -12.60 1.69 12.63
CA GLU A 56 -14.06 1.50 12.64
C GLU A 56 -14.48 0.33 11.75
N THR A 57 -13.90 0.21 10.56
CA THR A 57 -14.14 -0.91 9.63
C THR A 57 -13.68 -2.23 10.24
N ASN A 58 -12.51 -2.27 10.88
CA ASN A 58 -12.05 -3.45 11.60
C ASN A 58 -12.99 -3.82 12.77
N GLN A 59 -13.58 -2.84 13.47
CA GLN A 59 -14.58 -3.13 14.51
C GLN A 59 -15.84 -3.74 13.88
N LYS A 60 -16.35 -3.18 12.79
CA LYS A 60 -17.50 -3.74 12.05
C LYS A 60 -17.23 -5.19 11.60
N VAL A 61 -16.04 -5.45 11.05
CA VAL A 61 -15.62 -6.80 10.66
C VAL A 61 -15.53 -7.72 11.88
N ASN A 62 -14.97 -7.26 12.99
CA ASN A 62 -14.92 -8.01 14.25
C ASN A 62 -16.32 -8.40 14.73
N ASP A 63 -17.26 -7.47 14.73
CA ASP A 63 -18.64 -7.68 15.16
C ASP A 63 -19.36 -8.69 14.24
N LEU A 64 -19.12 -8.61 12.92
CA LEU A 64 -19.63 -9.60 11.96
C LEU A 64 -19.07 -11.00 12.25
N ILE A 65 -17.75 -11.12 12.43
CA ILE A 65 -17.10 -12.42 12.67
C ILE A 65 -17.58 -13.03 14.00
N THR A 66 -17.64 -12.22 15.06
CA THR A 66 -18.12 -12.71 16.37
C THR A 66 -19.58 -13.11 16.32
N GLY A 67 -20.42 -12.41 15.53
CA GLY A 67 -21.80 -12.80 15.31
C GLY A 67 -21.99 -14.12 14.55
N LEU A 68 -20.97 -14.63 13.84
CA LEU A 68 -21.01 -15.95 13.20
C LEU A 68 -21.07 -17.07 14.24
N SER A 69 -20.41 -16.94 15.39
CA SER A 69 -20.38 -17.94 16.46
C SER A 69 -21.74 -18.16 17.14
N GLU A 70 -22.70 -17.25 16.92
CA GLU A 70 -24.07 -17.37 17.44
C GLU A 70 -24.95 -18.28 16.56
N LYS A 71 -24.44 -18.78 15.45
CA LYS A 71 -25.14 -19.59 14.44
C LYS A 71 -24.43 -20.92 14.24
N GLU A 72 -25.19 -21.94 13.86
CA GLU A 72 -24.60 -23.19 13.37
C GLU A 72 -24.10 -22.97 11.92
N ASN A 73 -22.80 -22.93 11.73
CA ASN A 73 -22.17 -22.81 10.42
C ASN A 73 -21.80 -24.21 9.90
N PRO A 74 -22.24 -24.61 8.69
CA PRO A 74 -21.85 -25.90 8.11
C PRO A 74 -20.33 -26.01 7.98
N VAL A 75 -19.77 -27.15 8.36
CA VAL A 75 -18.32 -27.40 8.23
C VAL A 75 -17.87 -27.14 6.79
N ASN A 76 -16.77 -26.43 6.63
CA ASN A 76 -16.18 -25.95 5.37
C ASN A 76 -16.97 -24.85 4.63
N SER A 77 -18.10 -24.34 5.16
CA SER A 77 -18.67 -23.10 4.64
C SER A 77 -17.72 -21.91 4.85
N ILE A 78 -17.96 -20.83 4.12
CA ILE A 78 -17.18 -19.58 4.28
C ILE A 78 -17.26 -19.08 5.71
N GLU A 79 -18.45 -19.07 6.28
CA GLU A 79 -18.71 -18.63 7.65
C GLU A 79 -17.93 -19.49 8.67
N TRP A 80 -17.96 -20.81 8.50
CA TRP A 80 -17.21 -21.73 9.36
C TRP A 80 -15.70 -21.52 9.25
N LYS A 81 -15.16 -21.31 8.04
CA LYS A 81 -13.73 -21.04 7.83
C LYS A 81 -13.29 -19.76 8.52
N ILE A 82 -14.07 -18.68 8.39
CA ILE A 82 -13.81 -17.39 9.03
C ILE A 82 -13.85 -17.53 10.55
N GLU A 83 -14.92 -18.11 11.09
CA GLU A 83 -15.11 -18.29 12.52
C GLU A 83 -13.99 -19.15 13.14
N THR A 84 -13.68 -20.30 12.54
CA THR A 84 -12.64 -21.21 13.02
C THR A 84 -11.27 -20.54 13.00
N PHE A 85 -10.93 -19.87 11.89
CA PHE A 85 -9.65 -19.17 11.77
C PHE A 85 -9.51 -18.05 12.81
N TYR A 86 -10.56 -17.26 13.01
CA TYR A 86 -10.57 -16.15 13.97
C TYR A 86 -10.49 -16.69 15.42
N SER A 87 -11.29 -17.68 15.78
CA SER A 87 -11.33 -18.25 17.15
C SER A 87 -9.98 -18.85 17.55
N MET A 88 -9.31 -19.55 16.63
CA MET A 88 -7.95 -20.06 16.86
C MET A 88 -6.93 -18.91 17.07
N GLY A 89 -7.07 -17.82 16.31
CA GLY A 89 -6.26 -16.62 16.49
C GLY A 89 -6.48 -15.94 17.84
N MET A 90 -7.68 -16.04 18.40
CA MET A 90 -8.04 -15.46 19.71
C MET A 90 -7.68 -16.37 20.90
N ASP A 91 -7.44 -17.67 20.69
CA ASP A 91 -7.06 -18.60 21.75
C ASP A 91 -5.60 -18.42 22.19
N THR A 92 -5.35 -17.35 22.93
CA THR A 92 -4.02 -17.05 23.48
C THR A 92 -3.55 -18.09 24.50
N ILE A 93 -4.47 -18.83 25.14
CA ILE A 93 -4.12 -19.90 26.11
C ILE A 93 -3.44 -21.05 25.36
N LYS A 94 -4.05 -21.51 24.27
CA LYS A 94 -3.49 -22.57 23.43
C LYS A 94 -2.17 -22.09 22.79
N ILE A 95 -2.15 -20.91 22.19
CA ILE A 95 -0.96 -20.33 21.53
C ILE A 95 0.21 -20.25 22.52
N ASN A 96 -0.01 -19.77 23.75
CA ASN A 96 1.04 -19.69 24.78
C ASN A 96 1.48 -21.06 25.29
N LYS A 97 0.59 -22.04 25.31
CA LYS A 97 0.92 -23.44 25.67
C LYS A 97 1.77 -24.11 24.60
N ASP A 98 1.42 -23.91 23.34
CA ASP A 98 2.07 -24.55 22.20
C ASP A 98 3.46 -23.97 21.91
N LYS A 99 3.73 -22.71 22.30
CA LYS A 99 5.03 -22.01 22.14
C LYS A 99 5.57 -22.11 20.70
N MET A 100 6.74 -22.76 20.53
CA MET A 100 7.43 -22.95 19.25
C MET A 100 6.97 -24.22 18.49
N ALA A 101 6.07 -25.02 19.05
CA ALA A 101 5.62 -26.25 18.40
C ALA A 101 5.11 -26.07 16.95
N PRO A 102 4.39 -24.96 16.61
CA PRO A 102 3.90 -24.74 15.25
C PRO A 102 4.99 -24.59 14.18
N VAL A 103 6.21 -24.20 14.56
CA VAL A 103 7.36 -24.05 13.63
C VAL A 103 8.41 -25.13 13.77
N GLN A 104 8.24 -26.07 14.71
CA GLN A 104 9.27 -27.05 15.05
C GLN A 104 9.66 -27.93 13.86
N GLU A 105 8.69 -28.39 13.08
CA GLU A 105 8.95 -29.20 11.89
C GLU A 105 9.79 -28.43 10.86
N LEU A 106 9.48 -27.15 10.60
CA LEU A 106 10.25 -26.29 9.70
C LEU A 106 11.69 -26.12 10.20
N LEU A 107 11.87 -25.85 11.50
CA LEU A 107 13.19 -25.69 12.10
C LEU A 107 14.01 -26.99 12.07
N ASP A 108 13.37 -28.15 12.22
CA ASP A 108 14.05 -29.44 12.16
C ASP A 108 14.44 -29.85 10.72
N ASP A 109 13.62 -29.53 9.73
CA ASP A 109 13.96 -29.71 8.31
C ASP A 109 15.19 -28.84 7.93
N ILE A 110 15.20 -27.56 8.37
CA ILE A 110 16.35 -26.67 8.14
C ILE A 110 17.64 -27.23 8.76
N LYS A 111 17.60 -27.84 9.96
CA LYS A 111 18.78 -28.50 10.55
C LYS A 111 19.34 -29.65 9.71
N ASN A 112 18.50 -30.32 8.93
CA ASN A 112 18.86 -31.45 8.11
C ASN A 112 19.48 -31.08 6.75
N ILE A 113 19.55 -29.81 6.36
CA ILE A 113 20.17 -29.30 5.14
C ILE A 113 21.67 -29.66 5.14
N LYS A 114 22.16 -30.28 4.05
CA LYS A 114 23.56 -30.70 3.91
C LYS A 114 24.20 -30.25 2.61
N THR A 115 23.41 -29.99 1.58
CA THR A 115 23.86 -29.69 0.22
C THR A 115 23.25 -28.38 -0.30
N LYS A 116 23.80 -27.87 -1.40
CA LYS A 116 23.21 -26.71 -2.10
C LYS A 116 21.85 -27.05 -2.73
N GLU A 117 21.63 -28.31 -3.08
CA GLU A 117 20.33 -28.77 -3.56
C GLU A 117 19.29 -28.70 -2.44
N ASP A 118 19.64 -29.10 -1.20
CA ASP A 118 18.76 -28.94 -0.05
C ASP A 118 18.45 -27.46 0.22
N VAL A 119 19.43 -26.55 0.05
CA VAL A 119 19.21 -25.09 0.15
C VAL A 119 18.20 -24.62 -0.89
N LEU A 120 18.29 -25.06 -2.15
CA LEU A 120 17.34 -24.72 -3.19
C LEU A 120 15.93 -25.25 -2.85
N ASN A 121 15.84 -26.49 -2.37
CA ASN A 121 14.56 -27.08 -1.93
C ASN A 121 13.92 -26.30 -0.79
N GLU A 122 14.73 -25.83 0.17
CA GLU A 122 14.24 -25.02 1.29
C GLU A 122 13.76 -23.64 0.83
N ILE A 123 14.46 -22.96 -0.10
CA ILE A 123 13.98 -21.71 -0.73
C ILE A 123 12.59 -21.93 -1.34
N VAL A 124 12.41 -23.01 -2.11
CA VAL A 124 11.13 -23.35 -2.72
C VAL A 124 10.04 -23.59 -1.67
N LYS A 125 10.36 -24.35 -0.61
CA LYS A 125 9.43 -24.64 0.48
C LYS A 125 8.96 -23.35 1.17
N LEU A 126 9.90 -22.46 1.54
CA LEU A 126 9.58 -21.20 2.19
C LEU A 126 8.75 -20.28 1.30
N HIS A 127 9.08 -20.20 0.00
CA HIS A 127 8.28 -19.43 -0.96
C HIS A 127 6.83 -19.93 -1.07
N LYS A 128 6.63 -21.26 -1.14
CA LYS A 128 5.28 -21.86 -1.16
C LYS A 128 4.47 -21.53 0.09
N LEU A 129 5.13 -21.47 1.24
CA LEU A 129 4.52 -21.13 2.52
C LEU A 129 4.37 -19.61 2.74
N GLY A 130 4.76 -18.80 1.76
CA GLY A 130 4.73 -17.35 1.86
C GLY A 130 5.67 -16.76 2.90
N ILE A 131 6.71 -17.52 3.30
CA ILE A 131 7.77 -17.04 4.21
C ILE A 131 8.85 -16.34 3.37
N PRO A 132 9.04 -15.01 3.52
CA PRO A 132 10.01 -14.26 2.73
C PRO A 132 11.43 -14.80 2.92
N THR A 133 12.13 -15.04 1.81
CA THR A 133 13.54 -15.43 1.82
C THR A 133 14.22 -14.92 0.56
N CYS A 134 15.51 -14.93 0.48
CA CYS A 134 16.44 -14.55 -0.60
C CYS A 134 15.92 -13.56 -1.67
N PHE A 135 14.82 -13.86 -2.31
CA PHE A 135 14.18 -13.07 -3.38
C PHE A 135 12.66 -13.37 -3.39
N ALA A 136 11.90 -12.62 -4.16
CA ALA A 136 10.47 -12.87 -4.34
C ALA A 136 10.18 -13.40 -5.74
N LEU A 137 9.17 -14.28 -5.84
CA LEU A 137 8.51 -14.74 -7.06
C LEU A 137 7.05 -14.34 -7.00
N PHE A 138 6.53 -13.70 -8.04
CA PHE A 138 5.10 -13.45 -8.19
C PHE A 138 4.68 -13.47 -9.67
N GLY A 139 3.38 -13.64 -9.93
CA GLY A 139 2.75 -13.49 -11.24
C GLY A 139 2.20 -12.08 -11.37
N ALA A 140 2.31 -11.49 -12.54
CA ALA A 140 1.68 -10.22 -12.89
C ALA A 140 1.58 -10.07 -14.42
N ALA A 141 0.79 -9.11 -14.87
CA ALA A 141 0.72 -8.77 -16.29
C ALA A 141 2.10 -8.42 -16.85
N ASP A 142 2.42 -8.93 -18.03
CA ASP A 142 3.62 -8.58 -18.75
C ASP A 142 3.55 -7.11 -19.18
N ARG A 143 4.53 -6.32 -18.82
CA ARG A 143 4.57 -4.89 -19.15
C ARG A 143 4.69 -4.60 -20.65
N GLU A 144 5.09 -5.56 -21.47
CA GLU A 144 5.14 -5.43 -22.94
C GLU A 144 3.92 -6.08 -23.63
N ASP A 145 3.20 -6.96 -22.93
CA ASP A 145 1.91 -7.56 -23.36
C ASP A 145 0.99 -7.73 -22.16
N SER A 146 0.33 -6.65 -21.77
CA SER A 146 -0.52 -6.57 -20.58
C SER A 146 -1.71 -7.55 -20.56
N ASN A 147 -1.96 -8.27 -21.66
CA ASN A 147 -2.99 -9.29 -21.72
C ASN A 147 -2.53 -10.67 -21.21
N MET A 148 -1.23 -10.84 -20.93
CA MET A 148 -0.65 -12.10 -20.48
C MET A 148 0.02 -11.95 -19.12
N GLU A 149 -0.17 -12.93 -18.24
CA GLU A 149 0.58 -13.01 -17.00
C GLU A 149 1.90 -13.72 -17.19
N ILE A 150 2.97 -13.15 -16.64
CA ILE A 150 4.30 -13.76 -16.62
C ILE A 150 4.87 -13.85 -15.20
N ALA A 151 5.92 -14.65 -15.03
CA ALA A 151 6.67 -14.71 -13.79
C ALA A 151 7.55 -13.46 -13.62
N TYR A 152 7.55 -12.90 -12.41
CA TYR A 152 8.45 -11.84 -11.98
C TYR A 152 9.37 -12.36 -10.88
N LEU A 153 10.67 -12.11 -11.04
CA LEU A 153 11.66 -12.26 -10.00
C LEU A 153 12.05 -10.87 -9.47
N TYR A 154 12.05 -10.73 -8.15
CA TYR A 154 12.25 -9.44 -7.50
C TYR A 154 13.21 -9.56 -6.32
N GLN A 155 14.01 -8.52 -6.07
CA GLN A 155 14.92 -8.44 -4.92
C GLN A 155 14.19 -8.67 -3.60
N GLY A 156 14.86 -9.29 -2.61
CA GLY A 156 14.26 -9.59 -1.31
C GLY A 156 15.28 -10.12 -0.31
N GLY A 157 14.79 -10.81 0.71
CA GLY A 157 15.61 -11.52 1.66
C GLY A 157 16.25 -10.67 2.75
N LEU A 158 15.70 -9.48 3.02
CA LEU A 158 16.17 -8.57 4.06
C LEU A 158 15.24 -8.62 5.29
N GLY A 159 15.81 -8.58 6.48
CA GLY A 159 15.06 -8.46 7.72
C GLY A 159 14.72 -7.00 8.09
N LEU A 160 15.48 -6.01 7.59
CA LEU A 160 15.17 -4.59 7.68
C LEU A 160 14.38 -4.14 6.43
N PRO A 161 13.59 -3.04 6.49
CA PRO A 161 12.62 -2.68 5.46
C PRO A 161 13.19 -2.49 4.05
N ASN A 162 14.40 -1.95 3.92
CA ASN A 162 15.06 -1.76 2.63
C ASN A 162 16.58 -1.73 2.74
N ARG A 163 17.26 -1.67 1.59
CA ARG A 163 18.73 -1.68 1.51
C ARG A 163 19.42 -0.55 2.27
N ASP A 164 18.81 0.62 2.35
CA ASP A 164 19.48 1.81 2.90
C ASP A 164 19.76 1.67 4.39
N TYR A 165 18.96 0.91 5.11
CA TYR A 165 19.23 0.56 6.51
C TYR A 165 20.52 -0.26 6.69
N TYR A 166 20.95 -1.01 5.68
CA TYR A 166 22.21 -1.77 5.69
C TYR A 166 23.38 -0.93 5.26
N THR A 167 23.21 -0.02 4.31
CA THR A 167 24.30 0.62 3.56
C THR A 167 24.55 2.08 3.89
N SER A 168 23.58 2.78 4.49
CA SER A 168 23.72 4.20 4.87
C SER A 168 24.51 4.36 6.18
N ASP A 169 25.35 5.41 6.24
CA ASP A 169 26.17 5.72 7.41
C ASP A 169 25.58 6.82 8.29
N ASP A 170 24.32 7.24 8.04
CA ASP A 170 23.62 8.16 8.93
C ASP A 170 23.43 7.54 10.34
N ALA A 171 23.38 8.40 11.36
CA ALA A 171 23.34 7.98 12.77
C ALA A 171 22.15 7.07 13.08
N ARG A 172 20.98 7.32 12.47
CA ARG A 172 19.77 6.52 12.69
C ARG A 172 19.89 5.13 12.06
N SER A 173 20.43 5.01 10.84
CA SER A 173 20.68 3.72 10.19
C SER A 173 21.70 2.89 10.98
N VAL A 174 22.75 3.52 11.52
CA VAL A 174 23.72 2.84 12.40
C VAL A 174 23.08 2.33 13.69
N GLU A 175 22.23 3.14 14.31
CA GLU A 175 21.47 2.76 15.50
C GLU A 175 20.55 1.58 15.20
N ILE A 176 19.78 1.64 14.09
CA ILE A 176 18.87 0.57 13.68
C ILE A 176 19.61 -0.74 13.46
N ARG A 177 20.77 -0.73 12.79
CA ARG A 177 21.60 -1.94 12.64
C ARG A 177 22.02 -2.53 13.98
N THR A 178 22.38 -1.67 14.92
CA THR A 178 22.79 -2.10 16.27
C THR A 178 21.64 -2.77 17.01
N GLU A 179 20.46 -2.17 16.99
CA GLU A 179 19.27 -2.71 17.64
C GLU A 179 18.74 -3.98 16.90
N TYR A 180 18.87 -4.03 15.57
CA TYR A 180 18.54 -5.22 14.79
C TYR A 180 19.37 -6.44 15.19
N LEU A 181 20.68 -6.28 15.36
CA LEU A 181 21.55 -7.37 15.85
C LEU A 181 21.12 -7.86 17.24
N LYS A 182 20.73 -6.96 18.14
CA LYS A 182 20.19 -7.33 19.46
C LYS A 182 18.87 -8.06 19.34
N HIS A 183 18.00 -7.58 18.45
CA HIS A 183 16.70 -8.19 18.19
C HIS A 183 16.86 -9.63 17.67
N VAL A 184 17.66 -9.85 16.62
CA VAL A 184 17.93 -11.19 16.08
C VAL A 184 18.49 -12.11 17.17
N THR A 185 19.45 -11.63 17.97
CA THR A 185 20.03 -12.36 19.13
C THR A 185 18.93 -12.77 20.11
N LYS A 186 18.07 -11.82 20.53
CA LYS A 186 16.98 -12.07 21.49
C LYS A 186 15.99 -13.11 20.95
N MET A 187 15.61 -13.01 19.67
CA MET A 187 14.68 -13.93 19.03
C MET A 187 15.24 -15.36 18.99
N PHE A 188 16.52 -15.55 18.71
CA PHE A 188 17.15 -16.86 18.74
C PHE A 188 17.23 -17.46 20.15
N VAL A 189 17.49 -16.64 21.19
CA VAL A 189 17.44 -17.10 22.59
C VAL A 189 16.04 -17.62 22.94
N ILE A 190 14.98 -16.84 22.62
CA ILE A 190 13.59 -17.26 22.86
C ILE A 190 13.24 -18.54 22.09
N ALA A 191 13.79 -18.69 20.87
CA ALA A 191 13.61 -19.89 20.07
C ALA A 191 14.44 -21.10 20.52
N GLY A 192 15.26 -20.96 21.57
CA GLY A 192 15.99 -22.07 22.20
C GLY A 192 17.38 -22.35 21.61
N LEU A 193 18.03 -21.39 20.95
CA LEU A 193 19.44 -21.51 20.61
C LEU A 193 20.30 -21.34 21.87
N GLU A 194 21.45 -22.04 21.91
CA GLU A 194 22.41 -21.96 23.01
C GLU A 194 23.07 -20.57 23.11
N GLU A 195 23.14 -20.03 24.31
CA GLU A 195 23.50 -18.63 24.66
C GLU A 195 24.84 -18.10 24.11
N ASP A 196 25.81 -18.97 23.81
CA ASP A 196 27.10 -18.57 23.26
C ASP A 196 27.14 -18.47 21.71
N LYS A 197 26.05 -18.86 21.02
CA LYS A 197 26.02 -18.96 19.56
C LYS A 197 25.16 -17.87 18.91
N GLU A 198 24.19 -17.28 19.63
CA GLU A 198 23.19 -16.37 19.05
C GLU A 198 23.78 -15.04 18.56
N LYS A 199 24.74 -14.45 19.26
CA LYS A 199 25.40 -13.20 18.82
C LYS A 199 26.18 -13.40 17.54
N LEU A 200 26.89 -14.55 17.44
CA LEU A 200 27.61 -14.90 16.22
C LEU A 200 26.62 -15.22 15.09
N ALA A 201 25.49 -15.85 15.41
CA ALA A 201 24.42 -16.11 14.45
C ALA A 201 23.84 -14.81 13.89
N ALA A 202 23.45 -13.86 14.76
CA ALA A 202 22.94 -12.56 14.37
C ALA A 202 23.89 -11.81 13.43
N LYS A 203 25.20 -11.82 13.74
CA LYS A 203 26.21 -11.19 12.89
C LYS A 203 26.33 -11.88 11.52
N LYS A 204 26.31 -13.21 11.48
CA LYS A 204 26.36 -13.98 10.21
C LYS A 204 25.13 -13.73 9.34
N ILE A 205 23.95 -13.64 9.95
CA ILE A 205 22.70 -13.32 9.26
C ILE A 205 22.77 -11.90 8.67
N PHE A 206 23.16 -10.92 9.48
CA PHE A 206 23.32 -9.54 9.01
C PHE A 206 24.34 -9.45 7.86
N ASP A 207 25.48 -10.12 7.95
CA ASP A 207 26.51 -10.13 6.89
C ASP A 207 26.00 -10.81 5.61
N PHE A 208 25.11 -11.80 5.73
CA PHE A 208 24.43 -12.42 4.59
C PHE A 208 23.46 -11.44 3.94
N GLU A 209 22.57 -10.84 4.72
CA GLU A 209 21.58 -9.86 4.26
C GLU A 209 22.26 -8.62 3.64
N TYR A 210 23.36 -8.16 4.23
CA TYR A 210 24.16 -7.04 3.70
C TYR A 210 24.65 -7.29 2.27
N LYS A 211 25.05 -8.53 1.94
CA LYS A 211 25.49 -8.87 0.58
C LYS A 211 24.35 -8.70 -0.41
N LEU A 212 23.12 -9.10 -0.04
CA LEU A 212 21.92 -8.90 -0.85
C LEU A 212 21.55 -7.41 -0.94
N ALA A 213 21.51 -6.72 0.19
CA ALA A 213 21.17 -5.31 0.27
C ALA A 213 22.10 -4.43 -0.58
N ASN A 214 23.40 -4.73 -0.60
CA ASN A 214 24.39 -3.97 -1.35
C ASN A 214 24.19 -4.00 -2.88
N LYS A 215 23.39 -4.96 -3.40
CA LYS A 215 23.05 -5.09 -4.82
C LYS A 215 21.55 -4.88 -5.08
N SER A 216 20.79 -4.60 -4.06
CA SER A 216 19.40 -4.19 -4.23
C SER A 216 19.32 -2.75 -4.74
N MET A 217 18.30 -2.44 -5.52
CA MET A 217 17.93 -1.08 -5.91
C MET A 217 17.38 -0.31 -4.70
N THR A 218 17.56 1.01 -4.71
CA THR A 218 16.92 1.94 -3.78
C THR A 218 15.43 2.09 -4.06
N ASN A 219 14.65 2.61 -3.09
CA ASN A 219 13.23 2.90 -3.30
C ASN A 219 12.97 3.83 -4.48
N LEU A 220 13.86 4.81 -4.70
CA LEU A 220 13.76 5.72 -5.84
C LEU A 220 14.01 5.01 -7.18
N GLU A 221 15.05 4.16 -7.28
CA GLU A 221 15.34 3.38 -8.49
C GLU A 221 14.23 2.39 -8.83
N LEU A 222 13.59 1.79 -7.81
CA LEU A 222 12.47 0.86 -7.99
C LEU A 222 11.23 1.52 -8.63
N ARG A 223 11.11 2.83 -8.55
CA ARG A 223 10.02 3.59 -9.19
C ARG A 223 10.13 3.65 -10.72
N ASP A 224 11.30 3.42 -11.29
CA ASP A 224 11.47 3.45 -12.75
C ASP A 224 10.97 2.14 -13.40
N PRO A 225 9.85 2.15 -14.12
CA PRO A 225 9.30 0.95 -14.74
C PRO A 225 10.21 0.38 -15.85
N PHE A 226 10.99 1.23 -16.54
CA PHE A 226 11.94 0.77 -17.56
C PHE A 226 13.15 0.08 -16.91
N ALA A 227 13.70 0.63 -15.83
CA ALA A 227 14.80 0.02 -15.09
C ALA A 227 14.43 -1.34 -14.50
N THR A 228 13.16 -1.52 -14.10
CA THR A 228 12.65 -2.76 -13.50
C THR A 228 11.98 -3.71 -14.49
N THR A 229 12.02 -3.42 -15.81
CA THR A 229 11.52 -4.31 -16.86
C THR A 229 12.68 -4.91 -17.62
N ASN A 230 13.02 -6.16 -17.31
CA ASN A 230 14.14 -6.89 -17.92
C ASN A 230 13.66 -8.30 -18.27
N ARG A 231 13.02 -8.43 -19.45
CA ARG A 231 12.47 -9.71 -19.92
C ARG A 231 13.59 -10.65 -20.35
N MET A 232 13.53 -11.86 -19.86
CA MET A 232 14.52 -12.90 -20.12
C MET A 232 13.87 -14.26 -20.36
N THR A 233 14.54 -15.09 -21.15
CA THR A 233 14.28 -16.53 -21.17
C THR A 233 14.96 -17.20 -19.98
N ILE A 234 14.52 -18.40 -19.63
CA ILE A 234 15.18 -19.21 -18.59
C ILE A 234 16.67 -19.46 -18.87
N LYS A 235 17.04 -19.56 -20.14
CA LYS A 235 18.44 -19.72 -20.55
C LYS A 235 19.28 -18.48 -20.25
N GLU A 236 18.75 -17.31 -20.55
CA GLU A 236 19.41 -16.03 -20.26
C GLU A 236 19.53 -15.79 -18.76
N LEU A 237 18.48 -16.11 -18.00
CA LEU A 237 18.49 -16.04 -16.54
C LEU A 237 19.54 -16.99 -15.94
N ASN A 238 19.63 -18.23 -16.41
CA ASN A 238 20.67 -19.18 -15.96
C ASN A 238 22.10 -18.73 -16.36
N ASN A 239 22.25 -17.99 -17.46
CA ASN A 239 23.54 -17.39 -17.81
C ASN A 239 23.90 -16.20 -16.91
N LEU A 240 22.90 -15.40 -16.52
CA LEU A 240 23.05 -14.28 -15.58
C LEU A 240 23.42 -14.78 -14.17
N SER A 241 22.82 -15.89 -13.76
CA SER A 241 22.89 -16.48 -12.42
C SER A 241 23.35 -17.95 -12.49
N PRO A 242 24.63 -18.23 -12.93
CA PRO A 242 25.05 -19.56 -13.33
C PRO A 242 25.18 -20.57 -12.18
N ASP A 243 25.31 -20.11 -10.95
CA ASP A 243 25.47 -20.98 -9.78
C ASP A 243 24.14 -21.41 -9.13
N PHE A 244 22.99 -20.79 -9.53
CA PHE A 244 21.65 -21.15 -9.09
C PHE A 244 20.81 -21.61 -10.27
N ASN A 245 20.31 -22.84 -10.23
CA ASN A 245 19.54 -23.41 -11.34
C ASN A 245 18.07 -22.99 -11.29
N PHE A 246 17.72 -21.91 -11.99
CA PHE A 246 16.34 -21.42 -12.05
C PHE A 246 15.38 -22.38 -12.76
N GLN A 247 15.83 -23.21 -13.72
CA GLN A 247 14.95 -24.22 -14.30
C GLN A 247 14.50 -25.25 -13.24
N THR A 248 15.43 -25.71 -12.40
CA THR A 248 15.09 -26.61 -11.29
C THR A 248 14.16 -25.91 -10.29
N TYR A 249 14.45 -24.65 -9.96
CA TYR A 249 13.59 -23.84 -9.07
C TYR A 249 12.16 -23.74 -9.62
N PHE A 250 11.98 -23.35 -10.89
CA PHE A 250 10.65 -23.23 -11.49
C PHE A 250 9.92 -24.56 -11.58
N ASN A 251 10.62 -25.67 -11.88
CA ASN A 251 10.02 -27.00 -11.83
C ASN A 251 9.45 -27.32 -10.45
N LEU A 252 10.22 -27.04 -9.40
CA LEU A 252 9.86 -27.36 -8.01
C LEU A 252 8.73 -26.47 -7.46
N VAL A 253 8.64 -25.20 -7.87
CA VAL A 253 7.50 -24.34 -7.50
C VAL A 253 6.21 -24.69 -8.23
N GLY A 254 6.25 -25.55 -9.23
CA GLY A 254 5.07 -26.00 -9.97
C GLY A 254 4.89 -25.30 -11.32
N LEU A 255 5.92 -24.65 -11.85
CA LEU A 255 5.93 -23.96 -13.14
C LEU A 255 6.98 -24.55 -14.08
N PRO A 256 6.79 -25.80 -14.61
CA PRO A 256 7.79 -26.52 -15.37
C PRO A 256 8.07 -25.91 -16.76
N VAL A 257 7.08 -25.22 -17.32
CA VAL A 257 7.21 -24.50 -18.59
C VAL A 257 7.09 -23.02 -18.31
N VAL A 258 8.21 -22.32 -18.35
CA VAL A 258 8.27 -20.89 -18.16
C VAL A 258 8.57 -20.26 -19.52
N GLY A 259 7.69 -19.36 -19.95
CA GLY A 259 7.91 -18.54 -21.13
C GLY A 259 8.89 -17.40 -20.85
N THR A 260 8.46 -16.18 -21.04
CA THR A 260 9.20 -14.98 -20.63
C THR A 260 9.12 -14.78 -19.12
N ILE A 261 10.24 -14.36 -18.52
CA ILE A 261 10.35 -14.00 -17.09
C ILE A 261 10.80 -12.54 -17.04
N ASN A 262 10.18 -11.74 -16.19
CA ASN A 262 10.75 -10.43 -15.86
C ASN A 262 11.69 -10.55 -14.66
N VAL A 263 12.96 -10.25 -14.85
CA VAL A 263 13.98 -10.19 -13.80
C VAL A 263 14.13 -8.72 -13.38
N SER A 264 13.39 -8.29 -12.39
CA SER A 264 13.25 -6.86 -12.09
C SER A 264 14.59 -6.18 -11.73
N GLN A 265 15.52 -6.90 -11.11
CA GLN A 265 16.85 -6.37 -10.74
C GLN A 265 17.96 -7.35 -11.14
N PRO A 266 18.43 -7.32 -12.41
CA PRO A 266 19.44 -8.26 -12.91
C PRO A 266 20.74 -8.32 -12.09
N ASP A 267 21.25 -7.19 -11.62
CA ASP A 267 22.48 -7.13 -10.83
C ASP A 267 22.32 -7.78 -9.44
N PHE A 268 21.13 -7.71 -8.86
CA PHE A 268 20.79 -8.43 -7.63
C PHE A 268 20.88 -9.95 -7.86
N PHE A 269 20.27 -10.47 -8.93
CA PHE A 269 20.28 -11.91 -9.22
C PHE A 269 21.66 -12.43 -9.60
N LYS A 270 22.48 -11.61 -10.25
CA LYS A 270 23.88 -11.92 -10.49
C LYS A 270 24.69 -12.04 -9.19
N GLU A 271 24.43 -11.19 -8.22
CA GLU A 271 25.08 -11.29 -6.90
C GLU A 271 24.50 -12.44 -6.07
N PHE A 272 23.17 -12.62 -6.09
CA PHE A 272 22.52 -13.76 -5.43
C PHE A 272 23.15 -15.11 -5.86
N SER A 273 23.43 -15.29 -7.16
CA SER A 273 24.12 -16.49 -7.68
C SER A 273 25.45 -16.73 -6.97
N LYS A 274 26.28 -15.70 -6.81
CA LYS A 274 27.57 -15.80 -6.10
C LYS A 274 27.40 -16.09 -4.62
N VAL A 275 26.43 -15.41 -3.98
CA VAL A 275 26.08 -15.63 -2.56
C VAL A 275 25.61 -17.06 -2.37
N TYR A 276 24.77 -17.58 -3.25
CA TYR A 276 24.29 -18.96 -3.20
C TYR A 276 25.48 -19.97 -3.23
N LYS A 277 26.43 -19.78 -4.13
CA LYS A 277 27.60 -20.64 -4.25
C LYS A 277 28.55 -20.55 -3.06
N SER A 278 28.91 -19.33 -2.67
CA SER A 278 30.01 -19.06 -1.72
C SER A 278 29.61 -19.17 -0.25
N THR A 279 28.33 -19.11 0.09
CA THR A 279 27.87 -19.14 1.47
C THR A 279 27.88 -20.58 2.02
N ASP A 280 28.45 -20.78 3.20
CA ASP A 280 28.48 -22.07 3.88
C ASP A 280 27.07 -22.56 4.26
N ILE A 281 26.87 -23.87 4.26
CA ILE A 281 25.58 -24.50 4.59
C ILE A 281 25.09 -24.08 5.99
N GLU A 282 25.98 -23.96 6.98
CA GLU A 282 25.61 -23.52 8.32
C GLU A 282 25.10 -22.08 8.38
N ILE A 283 25.55 -21.20 7.47
CA ILE A 283 25.02 -19.82 7.38
C ILE A 283 23.63 -19.86 6.74
N TRP A 284 23.41 -20.72 5.72
CA TRP A 284 22.09 -20.92 5.13
C TRP A 284 21.07 -21.42 6.16
N LYS A 285 21.45 -22.38 7.00
CA LYS A 285 20.57 -22.86 8.09
C LYS A 285 20.17 -21.72 9.04
N LEU A 286 21.15 -20.92 9.49
CA LEU A 286 20.86 -19.77 10.37
C LEU A 286 19.94 -18.75 9.71
N TYR A 287 20.17 -18.46 8.43
CA TYR A 287 19.35 -17.51 7.69
C TYR A 287 17.90 -18.00 7.52
N PHE A 288 17.70 -19.27 7.15
CA PHE A 288 16.35 -19.83 7.05
C PHE A 288 15.65 -19.95 8.40
N GLN A 289 16.37 -20.34 9.46
CA GLN A 289 15.82 -20.31 10.83
C GLN A 289 15.36 -18.91 11.20
N TRP A 290 16.17 -17.89 10.87
CA TRP A 290 15.79 -16.50 11.07
C TRP A 290 14.52 -16.12 10.29
N ASN A 291 14.45 -16.45 9.01
CA ASN A 291 13.27 -16.14 8.20
C ASN A 291 12.00 -16.78 8.79
N VAL A 292 12.06 -18.04 9.20
CA VAL A 292 10.93 -18.74 9.83
C VAL A 292 10.54 -18.11 11.16
N ILE A 293 11.49 -17.84 12.05
CA ILE A 293 11.25 -17.23 13.37
C ILE A 293 10.67 -15.82 13.19
N ASN A 294 11.28 -14.99 12.39
CA ASN A 294 10.90 -13.59 12.17
C ASN A 294 9.47 -13.50 11.57
N TYR A 295 9.17 -14.28 10.54
CA TYR A 295 7.83 -14.31 9.95
C TYR A 295 6.76 -14.79 10.93
N SER A 296 7.08 -15.80 11.72
CA SER A 296 6.10 -16.49 12.56
C SER A 296 5.87 -15.81 13.91
N ALA A 297 6.79 -14.96 14.38
CA ALA A 297 6.82 -14.39 15.72
C ALA A 297 5.49 -13.79 16.19
N GLN A 298 4.83 -13.01 15.34
CA GLN A 298 3.55 -12.36 15.67
C GLN A 298 2.37 -13.33 15.85
N PHE A 299 2.52 -14.60 15.46
CA PHE A 299 1.49 -15.64 15.51
C PHE A 299 1.75 -16.71 16.58
N LEU A 300 2.90 -16.62 17.25
CA LEU A 300 3.34 -17.55 18.31
C LEU A 300 3.04 -17.00 19.71
N HIS A 301 3.65 -17.57 20.73
CA HIS A 301 3.44 -17.20 22.13
C HIS A 301 3.85 -15.77 22.44
N SER A 302 3.33 -15.23 23.55
CA SER A 302 3.47 -13.80 23.89
C SER A 302 4.92 -13.32 23.99
N GLU A 303 5.82 -14.13 24.57
CA GLU A 303 7.22 -13.72 24.76
C GLU A 303 7.93 -13.38 23.44
N ILE A 304 7.76 -14.20 22.38
CA ILE A 304 8.38 -13.95 21.09
C ILE A 304 7.62 -12.85 20.30
N CYS A 305 6.29 -12.80 20.44
CA CYS A 305 5.46 -11.75 19.86
C CYS A 305 5.79 -10.37 20.43
N ASP A 306 6.04 -10.29 21.73
CA ASP A 306 6.43 -9.05 22.42
C ASP A 306 7.83 -8.61 21.98
N ALA A 307 8.77 -9.56 21.85
CA ALA A 307 10.12 -9.28 21.36
C ALA A 307 10.15 -8.76 19.92
N ASP A 308 9.33 -9.33 19.04
CA ASP A 308 9.13 -8.87 17.66
C ASP A 308 8.59 -7.44 17.64
N TRP A 309 7.53 -7.18 18.39
CA TRP A 309 6.91 -5.86 18.47
C TRP A 309 7.85 -4.80 19.08
N GLU A 310 8.66 -5.13 20.07
CA GLU A 310 9.64 -4.19 20.66
C GLU A 310 10.58 -3.60 19.60
N PHE A 311 10.94 -4.38 18.59
CA PHE A 311 11.78 -3.89 17.51
C PHE A 311 10.97 -3.26 16.37
N TYR A 312 10.10 -4.03 15.71
CA TYR A 312 9.39 -3.57 14.50
C TYR A 312 8.26 -2.55 14.80
N GLY A 313 7.55 -2.72 15.90
CA GLY A 313 6.48 -1.81 16.30
C GLY A 313 6.98 -0.61 17.10
N LYS A 314 7.64 -0.85 18.24
CA LYS A 314 8.02 0.22 19.17
C LYS A 314 9.24 1.02 18.69
N PHE A 315 10.34 0.31 18.40
CA PHE A 315 11.59 0.99 18.06
C PHE A 315 11.59 1.61 16.66
N LEU A 316 11.09 0.90 15.63
CA LEU A 316 11.09 1.41 14.26
C LEU A 316 9.98 2.44 14.00
N THR A 317 8.76 2.25 14.51
CA THR A 317 7.63 3.12 14.20
C THR A 317 7.26 4.09 15.32
N GLY A 318 7.71 3.83 16.56
CA GLY A 318 7.46 4.68 17.71
C GLY A 318 6.12 4.43 18.42
N ALA A 319 5.37 3.38 18.09
CA ALA A 319 4.18 2.99 18.85
C ALA A 319 4.54 2.65 20.30
N LEU A 320 3.70 3.06 21.27
CA LEU A 320 4.03 2.91 22.70
C LEU A 320 3.50 1.60 23.28
N VAL A 321 2.38 1.08 22.77
CA VAL A 321 1.77 -0.20 23.17
C VAL A 321 1.35 -1.00 21.93
N GLN A 322 1.17 -2.30 22.11
CA GLN A 322 0.69 -3.15 21.01
C GLN A 322 -0.80 -2.92 20.72
N GLN A 323 -1.18 -3.11 19.46
CA GLN A 323 -2.59 -3.21 19.11
C GLN A 323 -3.26 -4.39 19.84
N PRO A 324 -4.56 -4.26 20.21
CA PRO A 324 -5.28 -5.33 20.88
C PRO A 324 -5.33 -6.59 20.01
N ARG A 325 -5.32 -7.77 20.66
CA ARG A 325 -5.26 -9.08 19.98
C ARG A 325 -6.32 -9.23 18.90
N TRP A 326 -7.57 -8.87 19.20
CA TRP A 326 -8.67 -8.99 18.25
C TRP A 326 -8.39 -8.26 16.94
N ARG A 327 -7.79 -7.06 16.99
CA ARG A 327 -7.48 -6.26 15.80
C ARG A 327 -6.39 -6.94 14.96
N LYS A 328 -5.36 -7.49 15.59
CA LYS A 328 -4.33 -8.29 14.90
C LYS A 328 -4.93 -9.51 14.20
N VAL A 329 -5.86 -10.20 14.87
CA VAL A 329 -6.51 -11.39 14.33
C VAL A 329 -7.48 -11.03 13.20
N VAL A 330 -8.28 -9.97 13.33
CA VAL A 330 -9.12 -9.44 12.24
C VAL A 330 -8.27 -9.09 11.01
N ASN A 331 -7.17 -8.36 11.18
CA ASN A 331 -6.28 -8.01 10.08
C ASN A 331 -5.72 -9.26 9.38
N LYS A 332 -5.35 -10.30 10.15
CA LYS A 332 -4.85 -11.55 9.57
C LYS A 332 -5.96 -12.37 8.92
N THR A 333 -7.17 -12.36 9.46
CA THR A 333 -8.34 -12.97 8.82
C THR A 333 -8.66 -12.29 7.49
N ASN A 334 -8.63 -10.96 7.44
CA ASN A 334 -8.77 -10.18 6.21
C ASN A 334 -7.66 -10.50 5.19
N SER A 335 -6.45 -10.79 5.63
CA SER A 335 -5.34 -11.18 4.75
C SER A 335 -5.53 -12.57 4.15
N CYS A 336 -6.02 -13.54 4.93
CA CYS A 336 -6.12 -14.97 4.52
C CYS A 336 -7.47 -15.33 3.87
N LEU A 337 -8.55 -14.64 4.25
CA LEU A 337 -9.93 -14.93 3.85
C LEU A 337 -10.64 -13.64 3.35
N GLY A 338 -9.89 -12.77 2.69
CA GLY A 338 -10.29 -11.38 2.44
C GLY A 338 -11.61 -11.20 1.70
N GLU A 339 -11.81 -11.86 0.55
CA GLU A 339 -13.07 -11.75 -0.17
C GLU A 339 -14.21 -12.54 0.51
N ALA A 340 -13.90 -13.60 1.26
CA ALA A 340 -14.89 -14.29 2.07
C ALA A 340 -15.48 -13.38 3.15
N VAL A 341 -14.61 -12.64 3.86
CA VAL A 341 -15.03 -11.59 4.79
C VAL A 341 -15.73 -10.45 4.05
N GLY A 342 -15.24 -10.08 2.87
CA GLY A 342 -15.83 -9.05 2.01
C GLY A 342 -17.28 -9.33 1.65
N GLN A 343 -17.65 -10.58 1.35
CA GLN A 343 -19.04 -10.97 1.05
C GLN A 343 -20.00 -10.64 2.21
N ILE A 344 -19.56 -10.91 3.43
CA ILE A 344 -20.38 -10.64 4.63
C ILE A 344 -20.43 -9.14 4.89
N PHE A 345 -19.30 -8.44 4.73
CA PHE A 345 -19.19 -7.01 4.98
C PHE A 345 -20.06 -6.18 4.05
N VAL A 346 -20.02 -6.42 2.73
CA VAL A 346 -20.77 -5.60 1.77
C VAL A 346 -22.27 -5.81 1.87
N LYS A 347 -22.70 -7.01 2.24
CA LYS A 347 -24.12 -7.33 2.46
C LYS A 347 -24.74 -6.46 3.56
N GLU A 348 -23.95 -6.11 4.58
CA GLU A 348 -24.42 -5.36 5.75
C GLU A 348 -24.17 -3.84 5.61
N TYR A 349 -23.02 -3.45 5.01
CA TYR A 349 -22.53 -2.06 5.10
C TYR A 349 -22.45 -1.30 3.79
N PHE A 350 -22.76 -1.92 2.64
CA PHE A 350 -22.64 -1.23 1.36
C PHE A 350 -23.93 -1.35 0.52
N PRO A 351 -24.85 -0.37 0.61
CA PRO A 351 -26.10 -0.39 -0.12
C PRO A 351 -25.90 -0.12 -1.62
N PRO A 352 -26.77 -0.68 -2.51
CA PRO A 352 -26.69 -0.49 -3.96
C PRO A 352 -26.69 0.98 -4.41
N GLU A 353 -27.40 1.86 -3.67
CA GLU A 353 -27.50 3.29 -3.96
C GLU A 353 -26.12 3.98 -3.84
N ALA A 354 -25.29 3.53 -2.89
CA ALA A 354 -23.93 4.03 -2.73
C ALA A 354 -23.06 3.69 -3.97
N LYS A 355 -23.19 2.46 -4.50
CA LYS A 355 -22.48 2.04 -5.71
C LYS A 355 -22.89 2.91 -6.91
N GLN A 356 -24.19 3.17 -7.11
CA GLN A 356 -24.68 4.00 -8.20
C GLN A 356 -24.18 5.44 -8.09
N ARG A 357 -24.27 6.06 -6.92
CA ARG A 357 -23.77 7.43 -6.72
C ARG A 357 -22.26 7.55 -6.98
N MET A 358 -21.49 6.51 -6.65
CA MET A 358 -20.07 6.45 -6.97
C MET A 358 -19.81 6.34 -8.48
N ILE A 359 -20.59 5.54 -9.21
CA ILE A 359 -20.50 5.46 -10.67
C ILE A 359 -20.71 6.85 -11.29
N ASP A 360 -21.75 7.56 -10.84
CA ASP A 360 -22.09 8.90 -11.35
C ASP A 360 -20.95 9.91 -11.07
N LEU A 361 -20.33 9.83 -9.87
CA LEU A 361 -19.15 10.64 -9.53
C LEU A 361 -17.96 10.34 -10.45
N VAL A 362 -17.64 9.07 -10.65
CA VAL A 362 -16.53 8.64 -11.52
C VAL A 362 -16.72 9.15 -12.95
N GLU A 363 -17.91 9.00 -13.52
CA GLU A 363 -18.18 9.43 -14.89
C GLU A 363 -18.13 10.97 -15.02
N ASN A 364 -18.58 11.71 -14.01
CA ASN A 364 -18.46 13.16 -14.01
C ASN A 364 -16.99 13.62 -13.92
N LEU A 365 -16.17 12.96 -13.08
CA LEU A 365 -14.73 13.24 -13.02
C LEU A 365 -14.03 12.88 -14.33
N ARG A 366 -14.37 11.74 -14.93
CA ARG A 366 -13.84 11.33 -16.25
C ARG A 366 -14.15 12.38 -17.32
N PHE A 367 -15.38 12.89 -17.36
CA PHE A 367 -15.78 13.97 -18.26
C PHE A 367 -14.97 15.24 -18.00
N ALA A 368 -14.90 15.70 -16.75
CA ALA A 368 -14.15 16.90 -16.36
C ALA A 368 -12.66 16.80 -16.73
N PHE A 369 -12.04 15.62 -16.50
CA PHE A 369 -10.65 15.39 -16.87
C PHE A 369 -10.44 15.43 -18.38
N GLY A 370 -11.37 14.84 -19.17
CA GLY A 370 -11.33 14.93 -20.64
C GLY A 370 -11.40 16.37 -21.13
N GLU A 371 -12.30 17.20 -20.56
CA GLU A 371 -12.41 18.62 -20.92
C GLU A 371 -11.15 19.41 -20.53
N ARG A 372 -10.49 19.04 -19.43
CA ARG A 372 -9.23 19.65 -19.00
C ARG A 372 -8.09 19.29 -19.96
N ILE A 373 -7.93 18.01 -20.34
CA ILE A 373 -6.91 17.56 -21.31
C ILE A 373 -7.04 18.34 -22.63
N LYS A 374 -8.25 18.54 -23.15
CA LYS A 374 -8.49 19.30 -24.38
C LYS A 374 -7.97 20.75 -24.30
N LYS A 375 -7.99 21.35 -23.11
CA LYS A 375 -7.59 22.76 -22.87
C LYS A 375 -6.12 22.95 -22.54
N LEU A 376 -5.34 21.88 -22.33
CA LEU A 376 -3.91 22.01 -22.04
C LEU A 376 -3.18 22.67 -23.21
N ASP A 377 -2.50 23.78 -22.94
CA ASP A 377 -1.78 24.56 -23.95
C ASP A 377 -0.36 24.03 -24.25
N TRP A 378 0.17 23.22 -23.35
CA TRP A 378 1.51 22.65 -23.45
C TRP A 378 1.54 21.28 -24.15
N MET A 379 0.40 20.59 -24.25
CA MET A 379 0.31 19.26 -24.84
C MET A 379 -0.14 19.36 -26.30
N SER A 380 0.53 18.65 -27.22
CA SER A 380 0.18 18.57 -28.63
C SER A 380 -1.17 17.86 -28.86
N GLU A 381 -1.83 18.18 -29.98
CA GLU A 381 -3.09 17.52 -30.33
C GLU A 381 -2.94 16.00 -30.52
N GLU A 382 -1.77 15.52 -31.00
CA GLU A 382 -1.49 14.09 -31.13
C GLU A 382 -1.51 13.41 -29.76
N THR A 383 -0.81 13.96 -28.78
CA THR A 383 -0.76 13.41 -27.40
C THR A 383 -2.11 13.53 -26.70
N LYS A 384 -2.87 14.64 -26.91
CA LYS A 384 -4.23 14.79 -26.36
C LYS A 384 -5.18 13.70 -26.84
N VAL A 385 -5.14 13.33 -28.13
CA VAL A 385 -5.98 12.24 -28.65
C VAL A 385 -5.69 10.93 -27.92
N LYS A 386 -4.43 10.55 -27.81
CA LYS A 386 -4.02 9.32 -27.09
C LYS A 386 -4.35 9.37 -25.60
N ALA A 387 -4.19 10.54 -24.96
CA ALA A 387 -4.55 10.75 -23.57
C ALA A 387 -6.07 10.56 -23.34
N LEU A 388 -6.90 11.12 -24.22
CA LEU A 388 -8.37 10.94 -24.17
C LEU A 388 -8.78 9.49 -24.41
N GLU A 389 -8.14 8.78 -25.33
CA GLU A 389 -8.37 7.34 -25.55
C GLU A 389 -8.01 6.53 -24.30
N LYS A 390 -6.86 6.84 -23.64
CA LYS A 390 -6.45 6.16 -22.41
C LYS A 390 -7.42 6.45 -21.27
N LEU A 391 -7.84 7.69 -21.09
CA LEU A 391 -8.83 8.08 -20.08
C LEU A 391 -10.17 7.35 -20.29
N ALA A 392 -10.62 7.24 -21.51
CA ALA A 392 -11.86 6.54 -21.85
C ALA A 392 -11.76 5.02 -21.61
N ALA A 393 -10.55 4.46 -21.75
CA ALA A 393 -10.27 3.04 -21.55
C ALA A 393 -10.04 2.62 -20.10
N ILE A 394 -9.97 3.57 -19.13
CA ILE A 394 -9.81 3.23 -17.71
C ILE A 394 -10.96 2.33 -17.26
N ASN A 395 -10.64 1.12 -16.84
CA ASN A 395 -11.58 0.21 -16.19
C ASN A 395 -11.89 0.69 -14.76
N VAL A 396 -13.14 0.55 -14.32
CA VAL A 396 -13.59 1.09 -13.02
C VAL A 396 -14.18 -0.02 -12.17
N LYS A 397 -13.64 -0.20 -10.98
CA LYS A 397 -14.08 -1.17 -9.97
C LYS A 397 -14.59 -0.43 -8.73
N ILE A 398 -15.88 -0.65 -8.35
CA ILE A 398 -16.52 0.06 -7.23
C ILE A 398 -17.20 -0.93 -6.30
N GLY A 399 -16.86 -0.82 -5.02
CA GLY A 399 -17.49 -1.53 -3.91
C GLY A 399 -16.98 -2.94 -3.73
N TYR A 400 -17.31 -3.84 -4.64
CA TYR A 400 -16.98 -5.27 -4.54
C TYR A 400 -17.02 -5.95 -5.92
N PRO A 401 -16.32 -7.11 -6.08
CA PRO A 401 -16.26 -7.86 -7.33
C PRO A 401 -17.61 -8.51 -7.68
N ASP A 402 -17.94 -8.58 -8.97
CA ASP A 402 -19.15 -9.27 -9.43
C ASP A 402 -19.04 -10.79 -9.29
N LYS A 403 -17.82 -11.33 -9.34
CA LYS A 403 -17.51 -12.75 -9.11
C LYS A 403 -16.59 -12.87 -7.92
N TRP A 404 -17.07 -13.55 -6.88
CA TRP A 404 -16.31 -13.82 -5.67
C TRP A 404 -15.27 -14.91 -5.88
N ARG A 405 -14.16 -14.80 -5.16
CA ARG A 405 -13.12 -15.80 -5.11
C ARG A 405 -13.64 -17.09 -4.45
N ASP A 406 -13.27 -18.23 -4.99
CA ASP A 406 -13.58 -19.54 -4.44
C ASP A 406 -12.53 -19.95 -3.40
N TYR A 407 -12.98 -20.30 -2.20
CA TYR A 407 -12.18 -20.79 -1.09
C TYR A 407 -12.38 -22.28 -0.82
N GLU A 408 -13.02 -23.05 -1.71
CA GLU A 408 -13.30 -24.48 -1.49
C GLU A 408 -12.03 -25.26 -1.14
N ASN A 409 -10.95 -25.01 -1.88
CA ASN A 409 -9.66 -25.69 -1.72
C ASN A 409 -8.79 -25.15 -0.56
N LEU A 410 -9.20 -24.10 0.15
CA LEU A 410 -8.51 -23.64 1.34
C LEU A 410 -8.96 -24.47 2.56
N ASN A 411 -8.08 -25.34 3.05
CA ASN A 411 -8.34 -26.17 4.23
C ASN A 411 -8.02 -25.40 5.51
N ILE A 412 -9.03 -25.16 6.34
CA ILE A 412 -8.87 -24.68 7.72
C ILE A 412 -9.02 -25.89 8.64
N ILE A 413 -8.05 -26.09 9.54
CA ILE A 413 -7.97 -27.27 10.43
C ILE A 413 -7.79 -26.76 11.87
N ASP A 414 -8.47 -27.38 12.82
CA ASP A 414 -8.32 -27.07 14.25
C ASP A 414 -7.05 -27.74 14.82
N ASP A 415 -5.90 -27.20 14.41
CA ASP A 415 -4.57 -27.58 14.90
C ASP A 415 -3.82 -26.38 15.50
N TYR A 416 -2.99 -25.70 14.72
CA TYR A 416 -2.30 -24.48 15.11
C TYR A 416 -2.77 -23.28 14.28
N TYR A 417 -2.90 -22.12 14.92
CA TYR A 417 -3.25 -20.87 14.23
C TYR A 417 -2.26 -20.56 13.10
N LEU A 418 -0.95 -20.64 13.37
CA LEU A 418 0.08 -20.42 12.36
C LEU A 418 -0.03 -21.40 11.18
N SER A 419 -0.37 -22.68 11.44
CA SER A 419 -0.50 -23.68 10.37
C SER A 419 -1.60 -23.31 9.37
N ASN A 420 -2.71 -22.73 9.84
CA ASN A 420 -3.76 -22.22 8.95
C ASN A 420 -3.32 -21.00 8.16
N ILE A 421 -2.49 -20.12 8.73
CA ILE A 421 -1.88 -19.00 8.00
C ILE A 421 -0.97 -19.52 6.87
N LEU A 422 -0.14 -20.54 7.16
CA LEU A 422 0.74 -21.14 6.15
C LEU A 422 -0.05 -21.85 5.05
N ARG A 423 -1.16 -22.53 5.37
CA ARG A 423 -2.08 -23.12 4.37
C ARG A 423 -2.74 -22.06 3.50
N ALA A 424 -3.14 -20.93 4.09
CA ALA A 424 -3.68 -19.82 3.32
C ALA A 424 -2.62 -19.21 2.38
N ASN A 425 -1.38 -19.05 2.84
CA ASN A 425 -0.29 -18.57 1.99
C ASN A 425 0.01 -19.56 0.84
N GLU A 426 0.00 -20.88 1.12
CA GLU A 426 0.20 -21.90 0.09
C GLU A 426 -0.94 -21.90 -0.94
N PHE A 427 -2.18 -21.71 -0.48
CA PHE A 427 -3.34 -21.53 -1.36
C PHE A 427 -3.18 -20.31 -2.28
N GLU A 428 -2.75 -19.16 -1.75
CA GLU A 428 -2.43 -17.97 -2.53
C GLU A 428 -1.29 -18.23 -3.54
N PHE A 429 -0.24 -18.93 -3.10
CA PHE A 429 0.91 -19.23 -3.96
C PHE A 429 0.49 -20.14 -5.13
N ILE A 430 -0.30 -21.18 -4.88
CA ILE A 430 -0.80 -22.11 -5.92
C ILE A 430 -1.69 -21.35 -6.93
N ASP A 431 -2.57 -20.47 -6.45
CA ASP A 431 -3.43 -19.66 -7.28
C ASP A 431 -2.58 -18.75 -8.21
N MET A 432 -1.64 -18.02 -7.64
CA MET A 432 -0.70 -17.14 -8.37
C MET A 432 0.08 -17.92 -9.44
N ILE A 433 0.68 -19.06 -9.09
CA ILE A 433 1.44 -19.90 -10.05
C ILE A 433 0.54 -20.38 -11.17
N SER A 434 -0.72 -20.71 -10.87
CA SER A 434 -1.69 -21.21 -11.86
C SER A 434 -2.05 -20.21 -12.96
N LYS A 435 -1.85 -18.91 -12.72
CA LYS A 435 -2.16 -17.82 -13.65
C LYS A 435 -1.02 -17.52 -14.60
N ILE A 436 0.23 -17.77 -14.20
CA ILE A 436 1.41 -17.48 -15.03
C ILE A 436 1.33 -18.23 -16.37
N GLY A 437 1.53 -17.51 -17.46
CA GLY A 437 1.42 -18.01 -18.83
C GLY A 437 -0.01 -18.06 -19.36
N ARG A 438 -0.97 -17.49 -18.65
CA ARG A 438 -2.38 -17.36 -19.07
C ARG A 438 -2.78 -15.91 -19.34
N PRO A 439 -3.89 -15.70 -20.05
CA PRO A 439 -4.46 -14.36 -20.16
C PRO A 439 -4.82 -13.77 -18.78
N VAL A 440 -4.57 -12.46 -18.65
CA VAL A 440 -4.91 -11.70 -17.45
C VAL A 440 -6.43 -11.66 -17.25
N ASP A 441 -6.89 -11.99 -16.05
CA ASP A 441 -8.29 -11.81 -15.65
C ASP A 441 -8.53 -10.39 -15.15
N LYS A 442 -9.05 -9.52 -16.00
CA LYS A 442 -9.37 -8.11 -15.66
C LYS A 442 -10.51 -7.97 -14.65
N THR A 443 -11.17 -9.05 -14.23
CA THR A 443 -12.22 -9.02 -13.21
C THR A 443 -11.69 -9.16 -11.79
N GLU A 444 -10.45 -9.64 -11.63
CA GLU A 444 -9.80 -9.78 -10.31
C GLU A 444 -9.55 -8.45 -9.62
N TRP A 445 -9.71 -8.44 -8.30
CA TRP A 445 -9.45 -7.28 -7.44
C TRP A 445 -8.16 -7.47 -6.65
N PHE A 446 -7.34 -6.41 -6.57
CA PHE A 446 -6.11 -6.43 -5.77
C PHE A 446 -6.30 -5.94 -4.33
N MET A 447 -7.51 -5.47 -4.00
CA MET A 447 -7.92 -5.09 -2.65
C MET A 447 -9.24 -5.76 -2.28
N ASN A 448 -9.35 -6.19 -1.03
CA ASN A 448 -10.58 -6.75 -0.51
C ASN A 448 -11.66 -5.66 -0.35
N PRO A 449 -12.96 -5.99 -0.46
CA PRO A 449 -14.04 -5.02 -0.37
C PRO A 449 -14.06 -4.18 0.92
N GLN A 450 -13.61 -4.72 2.05
CA GLN A 450 -13.54 -4.00 3.33
C GLN A 450 -12.26 -3.16 3.50
N THR A 451 -11.39 -3.09 2.50
CA THR A 451 -10.16 -2.28 2.57
C THR A 451 -10.47 -0.79 2.52
N VAL A 452 -9.90 -0.03 3.45
CA VAL A 452 -9.97 1.45 3.45
C VAL A 452 -8.78 1.99 2.66
N ASN A 453 -8.87 1.91 1.35
CA ASN A 453 -7.91 2.44 0.38
C ASN A 453 -8.51 2.44 -1.03
N ALA A 454 -7.76 2.95 -2.01
CA ALA A 454 -8.03 2.88 -3.44
C ALA A 454 -6.73 2.56 -4.18
N TYR A 455 -6.81 2.24 -5.47
CA TYR A 455 -5.61 2.08 -6.31
C TYR A 455 -5.86 2.38 -7.78
N TYR A 456 -4.81 2.78 -8.48
CA TYR A 456 -4.67 2.69 -9.92
C TYR A 456 -3.68 1.58 -10.29
N SER A 457 -4.02 0.74 -11.25
CA SER A 457 -3.12 -0.28 -11.83
C SER A 457 -2.73 0.11 -13.25
N ALA A 458 -1.46 0.43 -13.48
CA ALA A 458 -0.98 0.88 -14.78
C ALA A 458 -1.06 -0.22 -15.85
N SER A 459 -0.71 -1.47 -15.51
CA SER A 459 -0.76 -2.62 -16.43
C SER A 459 -2.18 -3.10 -16.75
N MET A 460 -3.17 -2.74 -15.92
CA MET A 460 -4.57 -3.03 -16.14
C MET A 460 -5.33 -1.83 -16.70
N ASN A 461 -4.73 -0.64 -16.65
CA ASN A 461 -5.37 0.67 -16.86
C ASN A 461 -6.71 0.75 -16.11
N GLU A 462 -6.69 0.53 -14.80
CA GLU A 462 -7.88 0.47 -13.96
C GLU A 462 -7.75 1.24 -12.65
N ILE A 463 -8.89 1.73 -12.16
CA ILE A 463 -9.05 2.30 -10.83
C ILE A 463 -10.02 1.46 -10.00
N CYS A 464 -9.74 1.34 -8.70
CA CYS A 464 -10.54 0.54 -7.79
C CYS A 464 -10.83 1.27 -6.49
N PHE A 465 -12.11 1.27 -6.09
CA PHE A 465 -12.61 1.87 -4.84
C PHE A 465 -13.40 0.82 -4.07
N PRO A 466 -12.77 0.08 -3.14
CA PRO A 466 -13.45 -0.88 -2.28
C PRO A 466 -14.53 -0.25 -1.41
N ALA A 467 -15.54 -1.02 -1.02
CA ALA A 467 -16.63 -0.54 -0.15
C ALA A 467 -16.12 0.05 1.18
N GLY A 468 -14.97 -0.41 1.67
CA GLY A 468 -14.36 0.05 2.92
C GLY A 468 -14.05 1.54 2.95
N ILE A 469 -13.56 2.13 1.83
CA ILE A 469 -13.30 3.58 1.77
C ILE A 469 -14.57 4.40 1.46
N LEU A 470 -15.62 3.77 0.92
CA LEU A 470 -16.86 4.44 0.52
C LEU A 470 -17.80 4.68 1.71
N GLN A 471 -17.25 5.24 2.78
CA GLN A 471 -17.90 5.58 4.04
C GLN A 471 -17.38 6.93 4.55
N PRO A 472 -18.10 7.60 5.49
CA PRO A 472 -17.58 8.81 6.14
C PRO A 472 -16.16 8.59 6.73
N PRO A 473 -15.26 9.57 6.62
CA PRO A 473 -15.45 10.92 6.08
C PRO A 473 -15.16 11.05 4.57
N PHE A 474 -14.88 9.96 3.85
CA PHE A 474 -14.54 9.99 2.42
C PHE A 474 -15.80 10.11 1.54
N PHE A 475 -16.84 9.37 1.88
CA PHE A 475 -18.09 9.35 1.13
C PHE A 475 -19.31 9.38 2.07
N TYR A 476 -20.26 10.25 1.77
CA TYR A 476 -21.53 10.35 2.44
C TYR A 476 -22.67 10.20 1.43
N LEU A 477 -23.55 9.26 1.66
CA LEU A 477 -24.70 9.04 0.77
C LEU A 477 -25.65 10.25 0.75
N GLU A 478 -25.79 10.97 1.87
CA GLU A 478 -26.75 12.05 2.06
C GLU A 478 -26.14 13.46 2.07
N ALA A 479 -24.81 13.60 2.01
CA ALA A 479 -24.16 14.91 1.98
C ALA A 479 -24.33 15.63 0.64
N ASP A 480 -24.14 16.96 0.67
CA ASP A 480 -24.07 17.78 -0.51
C ASP A 480 -22.85 17.42 -1.40
N ASP A 481 -22.97 17.75 -2.68
CA ASP A 481 -21.93 17.38 -3.67
C ASP A 481 -20.55 17.94 -3.31
N ALA A 482 -20.46 19.16 -2.75
CA ALA A 482 -19.18 19.79 -2.46
C ALA A 482 -18.33 18.97 -1.47
N VAL A 483 -18.97 18.34 -0.48
CA VAL A 483 -18.30 17.49 0.50
C VAL A 483 -17.77 16.20 -0.17
N ASN A 484 -18.62 15.52 -0.96
CA ASN A 484 -18.21 14.28 -1.62
C ASN A 484 -17.15 14.51 -2.71
N TYR A 485 -17.26 15.60 -3.50
CA TYR A 485 -16.23 15.96 -4.48
C TYR A 485 -14.92 16.36 -3.79
N GLY A 486 -14.98 17.08 -2.64
CA GLY A 486 -13.79 17.46 -1.88
C GLY A 486 -13.07 16.29 -1.22
N ALA A 487 -13.77 15.21 -0.91
CA ALA A 487 -13.19 14.00 -0.30
C ALA A 487 -12.98 12.87 -1.34
N ILE A 488 -13.95 11.96 -1.49
CA ILE A 488 -13.81 10.82 -2.40
C ILE A 488 -13.62 11.25 -3.86
N GLY A 489 -14.18 12.37 -4.28
CA GLY A 489 -13.98 12.91 -5.62
C GLY A 489 -12.50 13.24 -5.89
N VAL A 490 -11.80 13.87 -4.94
CA VAL A 490 -10.36 14.10 -5.09
C VAL A 490 -9.59 12.78 -5.11
N VAL A 491 -9.98 11.77 -4.33
CA VAL A 491 -9.35 10.43 -4.37
C VAL A 491 -9.58 9.78 -5.75
N ILE A 492 -10.79 9.87 -6.32
CA ILE A 492 -11.07 9.36 -7.67
C ILE A 492 -10.19 10.07 -8.71
N GLY A 493 -10.13 11.40 -8.65
CA GLY A 493 -9.28 12.20 -9.55
C GLY A 493 -7.79 11.89 -9.39
N HIS A 494 -7.33 11.60 -8.16
CA HIS A 494 -5.99 11.16 -7.84
C HIS A 494 -5.66 9.83 -8.53
N GLU A 495 -6.52 8.81 -8.38
CA GLU A 495 -6.32 7.51 -9.02
C GLU A 495 -6.36 7.62 -10.55
N MET A 496 -7.27 8.42 -11.11
CA MET A 496 -7.28 8.69 -12.56
C MET A 496 -5.99 9.36 -13.03
N THR A 497 -5.46 10.30 -12.24
CA THR A 497 -4.23 11.05 -12.57
C THR A 497 -3.00 10.15 -12.53
N HIS A 498 -2.98 9.08 -11.73
CA HIS A 498 -1.90 8.09 -11.75
C HIS A 498 -1.72 7.46 -13.14
N GLY A 499 -2.76 7.39 -13.97
CA GLY A 499 -2.63 6.99 -15.38
C GLY A 499 -1.74 7.95 -16.21
N PHE A 500 -1.50 9.16 -15.71
CA PHE A 500 -0.85 10.26 -16.42
C PHE A 500 0.23 10.96 -15.58
N ASP A 501 0.65 10.37 -14.46
CA ASP A 501 1.76 10.84 -13.63
C ASP A 501 3.12 10.53 -14.27
N ASP A 502 4.22 10.77 -13.57
CA ASP A 502 5.59 10.57 -14.06
C ASP A 502 5.92 9.11 -14.44
N LYS A 503 5.12 8.13 -13.97
CA LYS A 503 5.27 6.70 -14.27
C LYS A 503 4.13 6.17 -15.11
N GLY A 504 2.87 6.47 -14.72
CA GLY A 504 1.69 6.01 -15.42
C GLY A 504 1.61 6.48 -16.86
N ARG A 505 2.12 7.69 -17.17
CA ARG A 505 2.20 8.21 -18.54
C ARG A 505 2.97 7.30 -19.52
N ASN A 506 3.84 6.44 -19.00
CA ASN A 506 4.64 5.52 -19.82
C ASN A 506 3.86 4.24 -20.22
N TYR A 507 2.65 4.07 -19.74
CA TYR A 507 1.78 2.96 -20.11
C TYR A 507 0.69 3.42 -21.06
N ASP A 508 0.46 2.66 -22.13
CA ASP A 508 -0.61 2.94 -23.09
C ASP A 508 -2.00 2.60 -22.54
N LYS A 509 -3.04 2.79 -23.35
CA LYS A 509 -4.45 2.53 -22.98
C LYS A 509 -4.74 1.06 -22.71
N GLU A 510 -3.98 0.14 -23.27
CA GLU A 510 -4.06 -1.29 -23.05
C GLU A 510 -3.34 -1.72 -21.76
N GLY A 511 -2.44 -0.88 -21.22
CA GLY A 511 -1.61 -1.16 -20.03
C GLY A 511 -0.22 -1.66 -20.37
N ASN A 512 0.23 -1.57 -21.63
CA ASN A 512 1.60 -1.91 -22.00
C ASN A 512 2.55 -0.76 -21.68
N LEU A 513 3.76 -1.08 -21.21
CA LEU A 513 4.84 -0.11 -21.03
C LEU A 513 5.35 0.33 -22.40
N ASN A 514 4.76 1.39 -22.91
CA ASN A 514 4.97 1.92 -24.24
C ASN A 514 4.91 3.44 -24.20
N ASP A 515 6.01 4.11 -24.49
CA ASP A 515 6.04 5.57 -24.54
C ASP A 515 5.27 6.06 -25.79
N TRP A 516 4.06 6.59 -25.53
CA TRP A 516 3.14 7.06 -26.55
C TRP A 516 3.13 8.59 -26.69
N TRP A 517 3.91 9.29 -25.87
CA TRP A 517 4.03 10.74 -25.91
C TRP A 517 4.97 11.18 -27.05
N THR A 518 4.80 12.41 -27.51
CA THR A 518 5.84 13.04 -28.33
C THR A 518 7.03 13.42 -27.44
N GLU A 519 8.24 13.39 -27.98
CA GLU A 519 9.45 13.79 -27.22
C GLU A 519 9.32 15.22 -26.64
N GLU A 520 8.70 16.14 -27.39
CA GLU A 520 8.50 17.51 -26.96
C GLU A 520 7.51 17.62 -25.80
N ASP A 521 6.40 16.86 -25.83
CA ASP A 521 5.41 16.86 -24.76
C ASP A 521 5.98 16.18 -23.49
N ALA A 522 6.75 15.10 -23.66
CA ALA A 522 7.45 14.47 -22.55
C ALA A 522 8.41 15.46 -21.86
N LYS A 523 9.19 16.21 -22.63
CA LYS A 523 10.09 17.24 -22.09
C LYS A 523 9.33 18.35 -21.36
N ARG A 524 8.22 18.85 -21.92
CA ARG A 524 7.39 19.88 -21.27
C ARG A 524 6.77 19.37 -19.97
N PHE A 525 6.33 18.13 -19.95
CA PHE A 525 5.84 17.47 -18.73
C PHE A 525 6.94 17.42 -17.66
N ASP A 526 8.15 17.00 -18.03
CA ASP A 526 9.29 16.91 -17.11
C ASP A 526 9.69 18.29 -16.56
N GLU A 527 9.67 19.34 -17.40
CA GLU A 527 9.91 20.72 -16.96
C GLU A 527 8.87 21.21 -15.94
N LYS A 528 7.59 20.89 -16.14
CA LYS A 528 6.50 21.20 -15.21
C LYS A 528 6.58 20.37 -13.92
N SER A 529 6.87 19.08 -14.03
CA SER A 529 7.03 18.17 -12.90
C SER A 529 8.18 18.59 -11.98
N LYS A 530 9.26 19.12 -12.54
CA LYS A 530 10.39 19.65 -11.79
C LYS A 530 9.99 20.77 -10.81
N ILE A 531 8.99 21.58 -11.16
CA ILE A 531 8.47 22.64 -10.27
C ILE A 531 7.88 22.00 -8.99
N LEU A 532 7.17 20.85 -9.11
CA LEU A 532 6.69 20.11 -7.93
C LEU A 532 7.85 19.51 -7.14
N VAL A 533 8.82 18.88 -7.81
CA VAL A 533 10.01 18.35 -7.11
C VAL A 533 10.68 19.44 -6.29
N GLU A 534 11.01 20.59 -6.90
CA GLU A 534 11.67 21.70 -6.22
C GLU A 534 10.81 22.27 -5.07
N ARG A 535 9.49 22.32 -5.23
CA ARG A 535 8.57 22.77 -4.18
C ARG A 535 8.64 21.83 -2.97
N PHE A 536 8.53 20.53 -3.18
CA PHE A 536 8.50 19.57 -2.09
C PHE A 536 9.89 19.36 -1.45
N ASP A 537 10.98 19.38 -2.22
CA ASP A 537 12.35 19.36 -1.69
C ASP A 537 12.67 20.53 -0.72
N ASN A 538 11.94 21.63 -0.83
CA ASN A 538 12.09 22.79 0.06
C ASN A 538 11.19 22.73 1.30
N ILE A 539 10.38 21.69 1.48
CA ILE A 539 9.52 21.51 2.64
C ILE A 539 10.33 20.91 3.81
N LEU A 540 10.43 21.69 4.87
CA LEU A 540 11.06 21.24 6.12
C LEU A 540 10.02 20.50 6.96
N VAL A 541 10.08 19.15 6.95
CA VAL A 541 9.12 18.30 7.68
C VAL A 541 9.46 18.18 9.17
N LEU A 542 10.74 18.29 9.52
CA LEU A 542 11.28 18.39 10.89
C LEU A 542 12.45 19.38 10.85
N PRO A 543 12.91 19.95 11.99
CA PRO A 543 13.97 20.97 12.03
C PRO A 543 15.28 20.57 11.34
N ASP A 544 15.50 19.28 11.13
CA ASP A 544 16.70 18.69 10.53
C ASP A 544 16.38 17.77 9.33
N LEU A 545 15.13 17.77 8.83
CA LEU A 545 14.70 16.83 7.79
C LEU A 545 13.82 17.53 6.74
N PHE A 546 14.23 17.46 5.49
CA PHE A 546 13.44 17.88 4.35
C PHE A 546 12.66 16.71 3.73
N ALA A 547 11.56 17.01 3.06
CA ALA A 547 10.84 16.04 2.23
C ALA A 547 11.70 15.64 1.01
N ASP A 548 11.36 14.52 0.38
CA ASP A 548 11.94 14.06 -0.89
C ASP A 548 10.93 14.22 -2.03
N GLY A 549 11.06 15.33 -2.76
CA GLY A 549 10.16 15.67 -3.86
C GLY A 549 10.27 14.72 -5.05
N LYS A 550 11.41 14.03 -5.24
CA LYS A 550 11.57 13.01 -6.29
C LYS A 550 10.89 11.71 -5.92
N LEU A 551 11.07 11.26 -4.67
CA LEU A 551 10.42 10.05 -4.18
C LEU A 551 8.89 10.18 -4.23
N SER A 552 8.38 11.36 -3.87
CA SER A 552 6.94 11.64 -3.78
C SER A 552 6.33 12.26 -5.06
N LEU A 553 7.07 12.37 -6.16
CA LEU A 553 6.62 13.10 -7.35
C LEU A 553 5.29 12.58 -7.93
N GLY A 554 5.15 11.28 -8.14
CA GLY A 554 3.94 10.69 -8.72
C GLY A 554 2.71 10.98 -7.86
N GLU A 555 2.83 10.81 -6.56
CA GLU A 555 1.77 11.12 -5.60
C GLU A 555 1.40 12.60 -5.57
N ASN A 556 2.41 13.48 -5.66
CA ASN A 556 2.18 14.91 -5.69
C ASN A 556 1.53 15.38 -7.00
N ILE A 557 1.85 14.74 -8.13
CA ILE A 557 1.16 14.96 -9.42
C ILE A 557 -0.30 14.49 -9.34
N ALA A 558 -0.52 13.30 -8.76
CA ALA A 558 -1.84 12.72 -8.60
C ALA A 558 -2.74 13.56 -7.68
N ASP A 559 -2.20 14.06 -6.56
CA ASP A 559 -2.92 14.99 -5.67
C ASP A 559 -3.30 16.29 -6.37
N TYR A 560 -2.35 16.89 -7.08
CA TYR A 560 -2.58 18.14 -7.82
C TYR A 560 -3.66 17.96 -8.89
N GLY A 561 -3.56 16.88 -9.69
CA GLY A 561 -4.55 16.54 -10.72
C GLY A 561 -5.91 16.22 -10.10
N GLY A 562 -5.94 15.42 -9.04
CA GLY A 562 -7.15 15.05 -8.32
C GLY A 562 -7.93 16.25 -7.81
N LEU A 563 -7.24 17.23 -7.21
CA LEU A 563 -7.84 18.50 -6.77
C LEU A 563 -8.46 19.28 -7.92
N LYS A 564 -7.72 19.46 -9.01
CA LYS A 564 -8.18 20.25 -10.17
C LYS A 564 -9.36 19.59 -10.88
N ILE A 565 -9.25 18.31 -11.14
CA ILE A 565 -10.29 17.51 -11.85
C ILE A 565 -11.58 17.45 -11.02
N SER A 566 -11.45 17.19 -9.72
CA SER A 566 -12.62 17.05 -8.86
C SER A 566 -13.31 18.40 -8.61
N PHE A 567 -12.57 19.50 -8.54
CA PHE A 567 -13.16 20.82 -8.46
C PHE A 567 -13.94 21.17 -9.74
N ASP A 568 -13.37 20.93 -10.93
CA ASP A 568 -14.08 21.13 -12.20
C ASP A 568 -15.36 20.28 -12.27
N ALA A 569 -15.28 19.02 -11.85
CA ALA A 569 -16.42 18.12 -11.80
C ALA A 569 -17.52 18.61 -10.83
N LEU A 570 -17.14 19.16 -9.67
CA LEU A 570 -18.08 19.83 -8.76
C LEU A 570 -18.76 20.99 -9.44
N MET A 571 -18.02 21.89 -10.09
CA MET A 571 -18.58 23.06 -10.75
C MET A 571 -19.56 22.68 -11.87
N ILE A 572 -19.30 21.59 -12.59
CA ILE A 572 -20.26 21.01 -13.55
C ILE A 572 -21.51 20.50 -12.84
N ALA A 573 -21.38 19.75 -11.76
CA ALA A 573 -22.48 19.15 -11.03
C ALA A 573 -23.44 20.19 -10.38
N ILE A 574 -22.93 21.36 -10.01
CA ILE A 574 -23.70 22.41 -9.34
C ILE A 574 -24.06 23.59 -10.25
N ALA A 575 -23.70 23.58 -11.56
CA ALA A 575 -23.86 24.71 -12.47
C ALA A 575 -25.29 25.32 -12.46
N ASP A 576 -26.31 24.46 -12.40
CA ASP A 576 -27.72 24.87 -12.40
C ASP A 576 -28.35 24.97 -11.00
N LYS A 577 -27.61 24.62 -9.92
CA LYS A 577 -28.17 24.43 -8.56
C LYS A 577 -28.08 25.65 -7.66
N LYS A 578 -27.15 26.60 -7.90
CA LYS A 578 -26.84 27.75 -7.04
C LYS A 578 -26.86 27.41 -5.54
N PRO A 579 -25.99 26.52 -5.07
CA PRO A 579 -26.06 26.00 -3.70
C PRO A 579 -25.92 27.13 -2.68
N GLU A 580 -26.77 27.09 -1.65
CA GLU A 580 -26.68 28.01 -0.53
C GLU A 580 -25.45 27.71 0.35
N LYS A 581 -25.09 28.67 1.19
CA LYS A 581 -24.07 28.43 2.21
C LYS A 581 -24.61 27.48 3.26
N ILE A 582 -23.84 26.45 3.57
CA ILE A 582 -24.10 25.53 4.68
C ILE A 582 -23.02 25.81 5.75
N ASP A 583 -23.44 25.97 6.98
CA ASP A 583 -22.55 26.31 8.11
C ASP A 583 -21.70 27.57 7.89
N GLY A 584 -22.19 28.50 7.06
CA GLY A 584 -21.49 29.73 6.70
C GLY A 584 -20.49 29.61 5.56
N PHE A 585 -20.24 28.40 5.02
CA PHE A 585 -19.30 28.13 3.95
C PHE A 585 -19.98 27.96 2.59
N THR A 586 -19.35 28.50 1.53
CA THR A 586 -19.77 28.26 0.14
C THR A 586 -19.48 26.79 -0.27
N ALA A 587 -19.98 26.35 -1.42
CA ALA A 587 -19.68 25.02 -1.93
C ALA A 587 -18.17 24.84 -2.18
N GLU A 588 -17.52 25.84 -2.74
CA GLU A 588 -16.06 25.84 -2.99
C GLU A 588 -15.28 25.73 -1.68
N GLN A 589 -15.68 26.47 -0.65
CA GLN A 589 -15.06 26.41 0.67
C GLN A 589 -15.26 25.01 1.31
N ARG A 590 -16.46 24.44 1.22
CA ARG A 590 -16.75 23.09 1.74
C ARG A 590 -15.93 22.01 1.02
N PHE A 591 -15.69 22.16 -0.28
CA PHE A 591 -14.82 21.28 -1.05
C PHE A 591 -13.42 21.22 -0.43
N TYR A 592 -12.77 22.37 -0.23
CA TYR A 592 -11.40 22.40 0.32
C TYR A 592 -11.35 22.00 1.80
N LEU A 593 -12.37 22.30 2.59
CA LEU A 593 -12.47 21.82 3.98
C LEU A 593 -12.59 20.31 4.04
N SER A 594 -13.41 19.72 3.16
CA SER A 594 -13.54 18.26 3.05
C SER A 594 -12.24 17.58 2.60
N TYR A 595 -11.55 18.18 1.64
CA TYR A 595 -10.22 17.73 1.23
C TYR A 595 -9.21 17.74 2.38
N ALA A 596 -9.09 18.84 3.09
CA ALA A 596 -8.16 18.90 4.21
C ALA A 596 -8.51 17.89 5.31
N LYS A 597 -9.80 17.66 5.57
CA LYS A 597 -10.29 16.72 6.58
C LYS A 597 -9.78 15.28 6.34
N ILE A 598 -9.81 14.79 5.12
CA ILE A 598 -9.35 13.42 4.83
C ILE A 598 -7.84 13.23 5.03
N TRP A 599 -7.06 14.31 5.05
CA TRP A 599 -5.63 14.29 5.34
C TRP A 599 -5.27 14.69 6.77
N GLY A 600 -6.27 15.10 7.58
CA GLY A 600 -6.08 15.44 8.99
C GLY A 600 -5.48 14.27 9.77
N GLN A 601 -4.35 14.48 10.47
CA GLN A 601 -3.66 13.42 11.22
C GLN A 601 -2.80 13.96 12.35
N ASN A 602 -2.59 13.11 13.36
CA ASN A 602 -1.51 13.20 14.34
C ASN A 602 -0.49 12.10 14.05
N ILE A 603 0.81 12.39 14.18
CA ILE A 603 1.88 11.47 13.80
C ILE A 603 3.09 11.64 14.72
N ARG A 604 3.78 10.54 15.09
CA ARG A 604 4.99 10.57 15.90
C ARG A 604 6.21 10.98 15.08
N GLU A 605 7.16 11.66 15.68
CA GLU A 605 8.39 12.08 15.02
C GLU A 605 9.15 10.90 14.38
N THR A 606 9.26 9.78 15.09
CA THR A 606 9.88 8.55 14.56
C THR A 606 9.23 8.10 13.25
N GLU A 607 7.91 8.15 13.19
CA GLU A 607 7.14 7.77 11.99
C GLU A 607 7.27 8.82 10.87
N ILE A 608 7.36 10.12 11.20
CA ILE A 608 7.66 11.17 10.21
C ILE A 608 9.01 10.86 9.54
N ARG A 609 10.06 10.57 10.33
CA ARG A 609 11.40 10.25 9.82
C ARG A 609 11.40 9.01 8.94
N ARG A 610 10.69 7.96 9.38
CA ARG A 610 10.57 6.72 8.63
C ARG A 610 9.85 6.94 7.28
N ARG A 611 8.68 7.55 7.32
CA ARG A 611 7.87 7.79 6.11
C ARG A 611 8.57 8.70 5.11
N THR A 612 9.20 9.76 5.55
CA THR A 612 9.94 10.68 4.65
C THR A 612 11.05 9.94 3.87
N LYS A 613 11.61 8.87 4.43
CA LYS A 613 12.66 8.06 3.79
C LYS A 613 12.13 6.90 2.94
N GLU A 614 10.97 6.36 3.29
CA GLU A 614 10.46 5.09 2.72
C GLU A 614 9.23 5.24 1.86
N ASP A 615 8.32 6.15 2.23
CA ASP A 615 6.99 6.27 1.65
C ASP A 615 6.99 7.24 0.46
N VAL A 616 6.36 6.83 -0.61
CA VAL A 616 6.17 7.68 -1.80
C VAL A 616 5.14 8.79 -1.59
N HIS A 617 4.31 8.69 -0.53
CA HIS A 617 3.30 9.69 -0.20
C HIS A 617 3.87 10.78 0.70
N SER A 618 3.59 12.03 0.37
CA SER A 618 3.82 13.17 1.24
C SER A 618 2.99 13.05 2.53
N LEU A 619 3.47 13.64 3.65
CA LEU A 619 2.70 13.68 4.90
C LEU A 619 1.41 14.48 4.72
N GLY A 620 0.36 14.17 5.49
CA GLY A 620 -0.97 14.76 5.35
C GLY A 620 -0.98 16.29 5.31
N GLU A 621 -0.21 16.97 6.18
CA GLU A 621 -0.06 18.42 6.14
C GLU A 621 0.41 18.92 4.77
N TRP A 622 1.35 18.23 4.16
CA TRP A 622 1.96 18.66 2.90
C TRP A 622 1.17 18.24 1.67
N ARG A 623 0.32 17.21 1.77
CA ARG A 623 -0.70 16.93 0.75
C ARG A 623 -1.70 18.11 0.65
N VAL A 624 -1.93 18.85 1.72
CA VAL A 624 -2.78 20.04 1.77
C VAL A 624 -1.97 21.32 1.49
N ASN A 625 -1.09 21.70 2.41
CA ASN A 625 -0.37 22.97 2.34
C ASN A 625 0.72 23.02 1.25
N GLY A 626 1.16 21.86 0.75
CA GLY A 626 2.09 21.78 -0.38
C GLY A 626 1.40 21.94 -1.74
N GLN A 627 0.10 21.58 -1.84
CA GLN A 627 -0.66 21.62 -3.10
C GLN A 627 -1.47 22.93 -3.26
N LEU A 628 -2.26 23.30 -2.26
CA LEU A 628 -3.24 24.40 -2.34
C LEU A 628 -2.66 25.77 -2.71
N PRO A 629 -1.42 26.13 -2.31
CA PRO A 629 -0.83 27.40 -2.73
C PRO A 629 -0.69 27.57 -4.25
N GLY A 630 -0.68 26.49 -5.01
CA GLY A 630 -0.60 26.50 -6.48
C GLY A 630 -1.96 26.38 -7.19
N ILE A 631 -3.08 26.66 -6.51
CA ILE A 631 -4.44 26.48 -7.05
C ILE A 631 -5.22 27.79 -6.96
N SER A 632 -5.56 28.36 -8.13
CA SER A 632 -6.26 29.65 -8.24
C SER A 632 -7.63 29.63 -7.57
N GLU A 633 -8.38 28.55 -7.74
CA GLU A 633 -9.74 28.38 -7.22
C GLU A 633 -9.75 28.33 -5.69
N PHE A 634 -8.68 27.81 -5.07
CA PHE A 634 -8.46 27.90 -3.63
C PHE A 634 -8.21 29.35 -3.18
N HIS A 635 -7.38 30.09 -3.94
CA HIS A 635 -7.13 31.50 -3.66
C HIS A 635 -8.44 32.30 -3.68
N GLU A 636 -9.28 32.08 -4.68
CA GLU A 636 -10.58 32.75 -4.80
C GLU A 636 -11.52 32.38 -3.64
N ALA A 637 -11.63 31.09 -3.29
CA ALA A 637 -12.52 30.61 -2.25
C ALA A 637 -12.20 31.18 -0.86
N PHE A 638 -10.92 31.37 -0.55
CA PHE A 638 -10.47 31.82 0.78
C PHE A 638 -9.86 33.25 0.77
N GLY A 639 -9.90 33.94 -0.35
CA GLY A 639 -9.41 35.30 -0.47
C GLY A 639 -7.89 35.45 -0.28
N ILE A 640 -7.13 34.42 -0.70
CA ILE A 640 -5.66 34.37 -0.62
C ILE A 640 -5.05 35.39 -1.57
N LYS A 641 -4.08 36.16 -1.10
CA LYS A 641 -3.46 37.24 -1.85
C LYS A 641 -1.94 37.30 -1.62
N GLU A 642 -1.27 38.03 -2.43
CA GLU A 642 0.17 38.29 -2.28
C GLU A 642 0.50 38.78 -0.86
N GLY A 643 1.50 38.13 -0.24
CA GLY A 643 1.92 38.38 1.14
C GLY A 643 1.38 37.35 2.14
N ASP A 644 0.34 36.58 1.80
CA ASP A 644 -0.15 35.48 2.62
C ASP A 644 0.79 34.27 2.49
N LYS A 645 0.89 33.43 3.54
CA LYS A 645 1.77 32.25 3.51
C LYS A 645 1.27 31.15 2.57
N MET A 646 -0.06 31.07 2.37
CA MET A 646 -0.68 30.16 1.42
C MET A 646 -0.72 30.72 -0.02
N TYR A 647 -0.08 31.86 -0.28
CA TYR A 647 0.05 32.41 -1.62
C TYR A 647 1.31 31.88 -2.32
N LEU A 648 1.15 31.43 -3.54
CA LEU A 648 2.24 31.10 -4.45
C LEU A 648 2.06 31.87 -5.75
N PRO A 649 3.07 32.62 -6.23
CA PRO A 649 2.98 33.32 -7.50
C PRO A 649 2.88 32.35 -8.68
N THR A 650 2.17 32.76 -9.74
CA THR A 650 1.79 31.91 -10.87
C THR A 650 2.97 31.28 -11.62
N GLU A 651 4.11 31.92 -11.66
CA GLU A 651 5.34 31.39 -12.27
C GLU A 651 5.93 30.17 -11.50
N LYS A 652 5.46 29.93 -10.27
CA LYS A 652 5.81 28.77 -9.46
C LYS A 652 4.73 27.67 -9.45
N TRP A 653 3.66 27.86 -10.24
CA TRP A 653 2.63 26.82 -10.36
C TRP A 653 3.10 25.73 -11.32
N ALA A 654 2.89 24.47 -10.95
CA ALA A 654 3.27 23.35 -11.80
C ALA A 654 2.46 23.30 -13.09
N SER A 655 1.16 23.63 -13.03
CA SER A 655 0.24 23.71 -14.18
C SER A 655 0.37 22.49 -15.12
N ILE A 656 0.43 21.29 -14.55
CA ILE A 656 0.53 20.03 -15.30
C ILE A 656 -0.85 19.70 -15.85
N TRP A 657 -1.86 19.70 -14.96
CA TRP A 657 -3.26 19.39 -15.27
C TRP A 657 -4.18 20.60 -15.06
#